data_2fda2fe1607ddf641f513dd148d814e2
#
_entry.id   2fda2fe1607ddf641f513dd148d814e2
#
_cell.length_a   1.000
_cell.length_b   1.000
_cell.length_c   1.000
_cell.angle_alpha   90.00
_cell.angle_beta   90.00
_cell.angle_gamma   90.00
#
_symmetry.space_group_name_H-M   'P 1'
#
loop_
_entity.id
_entity.type
_entity.pdbx_description
1 polymer ?
#
loop_
_entity_poly.entity_id
_entity_poly.type
_entity_poly.pdbx_seq_one_letter_code
_entity_poly.pdbx_strand_id
1 'polypeptide(L)'
;MKQYDINHDMRYLQLLAQSFPSIAEASTEIINLQAILNLPKGTEHFLADIHGEYEAFLHVLKNASGNIKRKVNELFGNTLREQDKRELCTLIYYPEQKLEQVKQRESDIDDWYHITLHQLVAVCRDVSSKYTRSKVRKSLPCDFSYIIQELLHEHTEDHDKAAYVNVIVDTIISTGRADDFIVAIANVIQRLAIDQLHILGDIYDRGPGAHIILDKMRHYHSWDIQWGNHDVLWMGAAAGNDACICNVIRLSLRYANLATLEEGYGINLIPLATFAMDTYGDDPCEEFLPKMTGGAAAMDDKTKRLTSLMHKAIAVIQFKIEGQLIAKHPEWKMDNRRLFEYVNYEKGTVEIDGKEYEMSTCHFPTIDPQNPNKLSEEEEILMQKLHHSFMVCEKLHKHIRTMLHHGCMYAIFNNNLLFHASCPLNEDGTLKEVEIYPGKKYSGKDLMHHTGMQIRTAFQQDSDPDEKQYAIDYFLYLWCGPDSPLFDKSKMATFERYFIADKETHKEEKGYYFKLRDDEKVIDHIMDAFGLKGENRHIINGHVPVRTLKGENPIKANGKLMVIDGGFSKAYHNETGIAGYTLVYHSRGFQLVQHEPFTSAEDAITRGTDIKSTTQIVEMSNRRMLVADTDIGQDLRKQIEDLQELLYAYRHGYIKETERKK
;
A
#
# COMPACT_ATOMS: atom_id res chain seq x y z
N MET A 1 -7.82 -26.03 38.97
CA MET A 1 -8.74 -24.90 38.65
C MET A 1 -7.98 -23.62 38.89
N LYS A 2 -7.87 -22.74 37.88
CA LYS A 2 -7.31 -21.39 38.08
C LYS A 2 -8.23 -20.67 39.07
N GLN A 3 -7.68 -20.07 40.11
CA GLN A 3 -8.40 -19.23 41.02
C GLN A 3 -8.42 -17.83 40.38
N TYR A 4 -9.62 -17.39 39.95
CA TYR A 4 -9.80 -16.07 39.32
C TYR A 4 -9.94 -15.00 40.39
N ASP A 5 -9.28 -13.86 40.24
CA ASP A 5 -9.46 -12.69 41.10
C ASP A 5 -10.61 -11.83 40.58
N ILE A 6 -11.85 -12.29 40.80
CA ILE A 6 -13.08 -11.72 40.29
C ILE A 6 -13.31 -10.28 40.77
N ASN A 7 -12.71 -9.84 41.88
CA ASN A 7 -12.94 -8.50 42.42
C ASN A 7 -12.30 -7.39 41.56
N HIS A 8 -11.22 -7.71 40.82
CA HIS A 8 -10.55 -6.75 39.94
C HIS A 8 -11.30 -6.55 38.60
N ASP A 9 -11.99 -7.59 38.13
CA ASP A 9 -12.55 -7.61 36.76
C ASP A 9 -14.09 -7.60 36.69
N MET A 10 -14.76 -7.43 37.82
CA MET A 10 -16.23 -7.53 37.93
C MET A 10 -16.97 -6.60 36.95
N ARG A 11 -16.48 -5.36 36.75
CA ARG A 11 -17.11 -4.41 35.81
C ARG A 11 -16.97 -4.86 34.37
N TYR A 12 -15.81 -5.41 34.01
CA TYR A 12 -15.56 -5.95 32.71
C TYR A 12 -16.45 -7.17 32.43
N LEU A 13 -16.54 -8.11 33.40
CA LEU A 13 -17.41 -9.28 33.27
C LEU A 13 -18.90 -8.89 33.17
N GLN A 14 -19.34 -7.84 33.86
CA GLN A 14 -20.70 -7.30 33.73
C GLN A 14 -20.97 -6.72 32.34
N LEU A 15 -19.99 -6.06 31.69
CA LEU A 15 -20.08 -5.60 30.31
C LEU A 15 -20.12 -6.77 29.36
N LEU A 16 -19.26 -7.77 29.57
CA LEU A 16 -19.20 -8.98 28.74
C LEU A 16 -20.52 -9.79 28.84
N ALA A 17 -21.14 -9.82 30.01
CA ALA A 17 -22.45 -10.45 30.24
C ALA A 17 -23.59 -9.81 29.43
N GLN A 18 -23.46 -8.54 29.00
CA GLN A 18 -24.44 -7.93 28.09
C GLN A 18 -24.42 -8.56 26.70
N SER A 19 -23.24 -9.01 26.24
CA SER A 19 -23.07 -9.68 24.96
C SER A 19 -23.37 -11.18 25.04
N PHE A 20 -23.08 -11.80 26.17
CA PHE A 20 -23.25 -13.24 26.42
C PHE A 20 -24.05 -13.46 27.74
N PRO A 21 -25.37 -13.18 27.71
CA PRO A 21 -26.17 -13.06 28.94
C PRO A 21 -26.46 -14.38 29.66
N SER A 22 -26.08 -15.52 29.13
CA SER A 22 -26.29 -16.83 29.72
C SER A 22 -25.09 -17.77 29.61
N ILE A 23 -25.05 -18.77 30.51
CA ILE A 23 -24.07 -19.88 30.45
C ILE A 23 -24.11 -20.55 29.06
N ALA A 24 -25.28 -20.74 28.49
CA ALA A 24 -25.44 -21.39 27.19
C ALA A 24 -24.78 -20.56 26.07
N GLU A 25 -25.00 -19.24 26.01
CA GLU A 25 -24.43 -18.37 24.98
C GLU A 25 -22.90 -18.26 25.14
N ALA A 26 -22.38 -18.03 26.35
CA ALA A 26 -20.96 -17.96 26.61
C ALA A 26 -20.27 -19.30 26.29
N SER A 27 -20.85 -20.45 26.64
CA SER A 27 -20.31 -21.77 26.30
C SER A 27 -20.31 -22.03 24.81
N THR A 28 -21.39 -21.65 24.10
CA THR A 28 -21.48 -21.78 22.63
C THR A 28 -20.39 -20.97 21.94
N GLU A 29 -20.14 -19.74 22.41
CA GLU A 29 -19.08 -18.92 21.83
C GLU A 29 -17.68 -19.50 22.11
N ILE A 30 -17.41 -20.00 23.30
CA ILE A 30 -16.14 -20.70 23.59
C ILE A 30 -15.93 -21.88 22.63
N ILE A 31 -16.98 -22.68 22.37
CA ILE A 31 -16.90 -23.81 21.43
C ILE A 31 -16.61 -23.29 20.00
N ASN A 32 -17.26 -22.23 19.58
CA ASN A 32 -17.04 -21.58 18.29
C ASN A 32 -15.60 -21.07 18.15
N LEU A 33 -15.11 -20.28 19.11
CA LEU A 33 -13.74 -19.74 19.10
C LEU A 33 -12.69 -20.86 19.14
N GLN A 34 -12.92 -21.92 19.94
CA GLN A 34 -12.03 -23.08 19.98
C GLN A 34 -11.98 -23.84 18.66
N ALA A 35 -13.09 -23.93 17.94
CA ALA A 35 -13.13 -24.52 16.61
C ALA A 35 -12.37 -23.66 15.59
N ILE A 36 -12.50 -22.33 15.65
CA ILE A 36 -11.78 -21.40 14.78
C ILE A 36 -10.27 -21.54 14.93
N LEU A 37 -9.75 -21.71 16.15
CA LEU A 37 -8.33 -21.90 16.41
C LEU A 37 -7.72 -23.09 15.64
N ASN A 38 -8.51 -24.10 15.29
CA ASN A 38 -8.08 -25.30 14.55
C ASN A 38 -8.20 -25.17 13.03
N LEU A 39 -8.69 -24.05 12.51
CA LEU A 39 -8.70 -23.80 11.07
C LEU A 39 -7.30 -23.46 10.56
N PRO A 40 -7.01 -23.70 9.27
CA PRO A 40 -5.78 -23.24 8.66
C PRO A 40 -5.64 -21.72 8.75
N LYS A 41 -4.40 -21.23 8.93
CA LYS A 41 -4.06 -19.81 8.81
C LYS A 41 -4.57 -19.25 7.49
N GLY A 42 -5.15 -18.06 7.53
CA GLY A 42 -5.54 -17.30 6.35
C GLY A 42 -4.36 -16.94 5.45
N THR A 43 -4.64 -16.45 4.26
CA THR A 43 -3.61 -16.06 3.28
C THR A 43 -3.39 -14.55 3.34
N GLU A 44 -2.16 -14.13 3.61
CA GLU A 44 -1.72 -12.74 3.60
C GLU A 44 -0.95 -12.46 2.32
N HIS A 45 -1.22 -11.31 1.71
CA HIS A 45 -0.48 -10.83 0.56
C HIS A 45 0.24 -9.53 0.92
N PHE A 46 1.50 -9.41 0.52
CA PHE A 46 2.33 -8.23 0.72
C PHE A 46 2.74 -7.69 -0.63
N LEU A 47 2.51 -6.41 -0.85
CA LEU A 47 2.92 -5.67 -2.04
C LEU A 47 3.59 -4.36 -1.62
N ALA A 48 4.51 -3.86 -2.44
CA ALA A 48 5.21 -2.61 -2.19
C ALA A 48 5.32 -1.79 -3.48
N ASP A 49 5.51 -0.48 -3.33
CA ASP A 49 5.95 0.41 -4.40
C ASP A 49 5.06 0.35 -5.66
N ILE A 50 3.75 0.45 -5.44
CA ILE A 50 2.72 0.34 -6.49
C ILE A 50 2.79 1.52 -7.46
N HIS A 51 3.11 2.71 -6.95
CA HIS A 51 3.36 3.92 -7.74
C HIS A 51 2.31 4.21 -8.81
N GLY A 52 1.03 4.18 -8.43
CA GLY A 52 -0.07 4.54 -9.32
C GLY A 52 -0.32 3.61 -10.51
N GLU A 53 0.34 2.46 -10.60
CA GLU A 53 0.14 1.46 -11.66
C GLU A 53 -1.12 0.64 -11.41
N TYR A 54 -2.27 1.30 -11.48
CA TYR A 54 -3.57 0.78 -11.05
C TYR A 54 -4.02 -0.46 -11.82
N GLU A 55 -3.76 -0.55 -13.13
CA GLU A 55 -4.22 -1.69 -13.93
C GLU A 55 -3.54 -2.99 -13.50
N ALA A 56 -2.21 -2.97 -13.38
CA ALA A 56 -1.44 -4.12 -12.95
C ALA A 56 -1.79 -4.51 -11.51
N PHE A 57 -1.85 -3.53 -10.60
CA PHE A 57 -2.19 -3.74 -9.20
C PHE A 57 -3.59 -4.35 -9.03
N LEU A 58 -4.61 -3.77 -9.68
CA LEU A 58 -5.98 -4.27 -9.58
C LEU A 58 -6.11 -5.66 -10.20
N HIS A 59 -5.39 -5.97 -11.28
CA HIS A 59 -5.36 -7.30 -11.86
C HIS A 59 -4.73 -8.32 -10.89
N VAL A 60 -3.61 -7.99 -10.26
CA VAL A 60 -2.97 -8.84 -9.24
C VAL A 60 -3.90 -9.10 -8.04
N LEU A 61 -4.70 -8.11 -7.62
CA LEU A 61 -5.70 -8.32 -6.58
C LEU A 61 -6.83 -9.25 -7.05
N LYS A 62 -7.35 -9.03 -8.26
CA LYS A 62 -8.47 -9.81 -8.83
C LYS A 62 -8.11 -11.28 -9.08
N ASN A 63 -6.87 -11.56 -9.51
CA ASN A 63 -6.39 -12.92 -9.71
C ASN A 63 -5.76 -13.53 -8.44
N ALA A 64 -5.71 -12.77 -7.34
CA ALA A 64 -5.06 -13.14 -6.08
C ALA A 64 -3.62 -13.62 -6.30
N SER A 65 -2.84 -12.83 -7.05
CA SER A 65 -1.44 -13.15 -7.42
C SER A 65 -1.28 -14.53 -8.07
N GLY A 66 -2.26 -14.92 -8.89
CA GLY A 66 -2.30 -16.22 -9.59
C GLY A 66 -2.88 -17.37 -8.76
N ASN A 67 -3.26 -17.15 -7.51
CA ASN A 67 -3.79 -18.19 -6.63
C ASN A 67 -5.15 -18.76 -7.14
N ILE A 68 -6.02 -17.91 -7.69
CA ILE A 68 -7.32 -18.35 -8.26
C ILE A 68 -7.07 -19.28 -9.44
N LYS A 69 -6.19 -18.92 -10.37
CA LYS A 69 -5.82 -19.77 -11.51
C LYS A 69 -5.25 -21.12 -11.07
N ARG A 70 -4.39 -21.13 -10.05
CA ARG A 70 -3.87 -22.38 -9.48
C ARG A 70 -4.99 -23.25 -8.95
N LYS A 71 -5.94 -22.70 -8.20
CA LYS A 71 -7.11 -23.43 -7.68
C LYS A 71 -8.02 -23.97 -8.77
N VAL A 72 -8.29 -23.19 -9.82
CA VAL A 72 -9.04 -23.63 -11.00
C VAL A 72 -8.33 -24.83 -11.66
N ASN A 73 -7.00 -24.76 -11.83
CA ASN A 73 -6.23 -25.86 -12.39
C ASN A 73 -6.23 -27.12 -11.50
N GLU A 74 -6.09 -26.96 -10.20
CA GLU A 74 -6.13 -28.07 -9.22
C GLU A 74 -7.52 -28.72 -9.20
N LEU A 75 -8.60 -27.92 -9.23
CA LEU A 75 -9.96 -28.40 -9.13
C LEU A 75 -10.43 -29.15 -10.39
N PHE A 76 -10.17 -28.57 -11.56
CA PHE A 76 -10.67 -29.12 -12.81
C PHE A 76 -9.68 -30.03 -13.54
N GLY A 77 -8.38 -30.00 -13.19
CA GLY A 77 -7.36 -30.89 -13.76
C GLY A 77 -7.47 -30.98 -15.29
N ASN A 78 -7.73 -32.20 -15.79
CA ASN A 78 -7.92 -32.47 -17.21
C ASN A 78 -9.40 -32.50 -17.65
N THR A 79 -10.35 -32.23 -16.75
CA THR A 79 -11.80 -32.24 -17.08
C THR A 79 -12.21 -31.00 -17.89
N LEU A 80 -11.48 -29.89 -17.77
CA LEU A 80 -11.64 -28.71 -18.60
C LEU A 80 -10.41 -28.47 -19.46
N ARG A 81 -10.65 -28.01 -20.71
CA ARG A 81 -9.58 -27.58 -21.61
C ARG A 81 -8.88 -26.33 -21.05
N GLU A 82 -7.63 -26.12 -21.38
CA GLU A 82 -6.87 -24.95 -20.93
C GLU A 82 -7.49 -23.61 -21.35
N GLN A 83 -8.18 -23.58 -22.49
CA GLN A 83 -8.91 -22.41 -22.94
C GLN A 83 -10.11 -22.12 -22.02
N ASP A 84 -10.90 -23.14 -21.68
CA ASP A 84 -12.09 -22.98 -20.83
C ASP A 84 -11.72 -22.56 -19.42
N LYS A 85 -10.61 -23.11 -18.87
CA LYS A 85 -10.05 -22.64 -17.58
C LYS A 85 -9.61 -21.18 -17.62
N ARG A 86 -8.99 -20.73 -18.71
CA ARG A 86 -8.59 -19.31 -18.89
C ARG A 86 -9.83 -18.42 -18.97
N GLU A 87 -10.86 -18.83 -19.71
CA GLU A 87 -12.10 -18.06 -19.81
C GLU A 87 -12.82 -17.96 -18.46
N LEU A 88 -12.87 -19.06 -17.70
CA LEU A 88 -13.42 -19.08 -16.34
C LEU A 88 -12.62 -18.16 -15.40
N CYS A 89 -11.29 -18.18 -15.46
CA CYS A 89 -10.45 -17.26 -14.68
C CYS A 89 -10.73 -15.79 -15.07
N THR A 90 -10.79 -15.48 -16.36
CA THR A 90 -11.09 -14.12 -16.84
C THR A 90 -12.47 -13.66 -16.39
N LEU A 91 -13.46 -14.54 -16.39
CA LEU A 91 -14.80 -14.27 -15.87
C LEU A 91 -14.77 -13.97 -14.38
N ILE A 92 -13.99 -14.72 -13.59
CA ILE A 92 -13.83 -14.45 -12.16
C ILE A 92 -13.16 -13.10 -11.94
N TYR A 93 -12.18 -12.69 -12.76
CA TYR A 93 -11.43 -11.43 -12.58
C TYR A 93 -12.22 -10.21 -13.06
N TYR A 94 -12.97 -10.33 -14.15
CA TYR A 94 -13.69 -9.25 -14.82
C TYR A 94 -15.12 -9.66 -15.20
N PRO A 95 -15.98 -9.98 -14.20
CA PRO A 95 -17.27 -10.60 -14.47
C PRO A 95 -18.18 -9.76 -15.36
N GLU A 96 -18.32 -8.47 -15.10
CA GLU A 96 -19.23 -7.60 -15.85
C GLU A 96 -18.82 -7.52 -17.33
N GLN A 97 -17.55 -7.19 -17.59
CA GLN A 97 -17.03 -6.99 -18.94
C GLN A 97 -16.98 -8.32 -19.73
N LYS A 98 -16.67 -9.43 -19.06
CA LYS A 98 -16.63 -10.74 -19.72
C LYS A 98 -18.01 -11.25 -20.07
N LEU A 99 -19.01 -11.00 -19.23
CA LEU A 99 -20.42 -11.31 -19.52
C LEU A 99 -20.92 -10.59 -20.77
N GLU A 100 -20.60 -9.31 -20.94
CA GLU A 100 -20.98 -8.58 -22.16
C GLU A 100 -20.42 -9.23 -23.43
N GLN A 101 -19.15 -9.68 -23.41
CA GLN A 101 -18.54 -10.37 -24.54
C GLN A 101 -19.17 -11.75 -24.79
N VAL A 102 -19.43 -12.52 -23.75
CA VAL A 102 -20.04 -13.85 -23.86
C VAL A 102 -21.41 -13.76 -24.49
N LYS A 103 -22.26 -12.83 -24.06
CA LYS A 103 -23.60 -12.60 -24.61
C LYS A 103 -23.60 -12.27 -26.11
N GLN A 104 -22.53 -11.65 -26.61
CA GLN A 104 -22.40 -11.36 -28.04
C GLN A 104 -21.95 -12.57 -28.87
N ARG A 105 -21.32 -13.56 -28.22
CA ARG A 105 -20.67 -14.70 -28.89
C ARG A 105 -21.51 -16.00 -28.80
N GLU A 106 -22.08 -16.23 -27.62
CA GLU A 106 -22.77 -17.49 -27.35
C GLU A 106 -24.16 -17.52 -27.98
N SER A 107 -24.45 -18.61 -28.71
CA SER A 107 -25.76 -18.83 -29.36
C SER A 107 -26.79 -19.42 -28.41
N ASP A 108 -26.38 -20.20 -27.44
CA ASP A 108 -27.19 -20.76 -26.36
C ASP A 108 -26.65 -20.25 -25.00
N ILE A 109 -27.18 -19.12 -24.59
CA ILE A 109 -26.73 -18.46 -23.36
C ILE A 109 -27.21 -19.20 -22.10
N ASP A 110 -28.36 -19.87 -22.16
CA ASP A 110 -28.91 -20.57 -20.99
C ASP A 110 -28.06 -21.80 -20.64
N ASP A 111 -27.66 -22.60 -21.66
CA ASP A 111 -26.73 -23.72 -21.45
C ASP A 111 -25.37 -23.25 -20.92
N TRP A 112 -24.85 -22.15 -21.46
CA TRP A 112 -23.61 -21.54 -20.97
C TRP A 112 -23.75 -21.09 -19.50
N TYR A 113 -24.87 -20.46 -19.13
CA TYR A 113 -25.13 -20.08 -17.73
C TYR A 113 -25.14 -21.30 -16.82
N HIS A 114 -25.83 -22.36 -17.23
CA HIS A 114 -25.93 -23.57 -16.44
C HIS A 114 -24.54 -24.15 -16.12
N ILE A 115 -23.72 -24.36 -17.14
CA ILE A 115 -22.37 -24.89 -16.98
C ILE A 115 -21.50 -23.94 -16.11
N THR A 116 -21.53 -22.64 -16.40
CA THR A 116 -20.68 -21.64 -15.74
C THR A 116 -21.06 -21.48 -14.27
N LEU A 117 -22.32 -21.47 -13.91
CA LEU A 117 -22.75 -21.36 -12.51
C LEU A 117 -22.26 -22.54 -11.68
N HIS A 118 -22.34 -23.77 -12.20
CA HIS A 118 -21.80 -24.95 -11.54
C HIS A 118 -20.27 -24.85 -11.33
N GLN A 119 -19.53 -24.36 -12.33
CA GLN A 119 -18.07 -24.17 -12.22
C GLN A 119 -17.73 -23.11 -11.18
N LEU A 120 -18.40 -21.96 -11.17
CA LEU A 120 -18.18 -20.89 -10.20
C LEU A 120 -18.51 -21.32 -8.77
N VAL A 121 -19.60 -22.08 -8.58
CA VAL A 121 -19.94 -22.65 -7.26
C VAL A 121 -18.85 -23.60 -6.78
N ALA A 122 -18.32 -24.46 -7.67
CA ALA A 122 -17.23 -25.37 -7.33
C ALA A 122 -15.95 -24.62 -6.90
N VAL A 123 -15.56 -23.58 -7.64
CA VAL A 123 -14.42 -22.72 -7.28
C VAL A 123 -14.66 -21.99 -5.95
N CYS A 124 -15.86 -21.42 -5.77
CA CYS A 124 -16.22 -20.74 -4.54
C CYS A 124 -16.19 -21.66 -3.32
N ARG A 125 -16.67 -22.90 -3.47
CA ARG A 125 -16.62 -23.94 -2.43
C ARG A 125 -15.18 -24.27 -2.05
N ASP A 126 -14.28 -24.44 -3.03
CA ASP A 126 -12.86 -24.72 -2.77
C ASP A 126 -12.17 -23.56 -2.04
N VAL A 127 -12.37 -22.33 -2.51
CA VAL A 127 -11.79 -21.12 -1.89
C VAL A 127 -12.32 -20.93 -0.47
N SER A 128 -13.60 -21.21 -0.22
CA SER A 128 -14.24 -21.02 1.09
C SER A 128 -13.94 -22.13 2.11
N SER A 129 -13.39 -23.29 1.67
CA SER A 129 -13.22 -24.50 2.50
C SER A 129 -12.35 -24.30 3.75
N LYS A 130 -11.47 -23.31 3.73
CA LYS A 130 -10.58 -22.95 4.85
C LYS A 130 -11.22 -22.04 5.92
N TYR A 131 -12.47 -21.63 5.73
CA TYR A 131 -13.14 -20.67 6.61
C TYR A 131 -14.34 -21.28 7.35
N THR A 132 -14.75 -20.61 8.44
CA THR A 132 -16.02 -20.91 9.10
C THR A 132 -17.19 -20.49 8.22
N ARG A 133 -18.33 -21.19 8.34
CA ARG A 133 -19.59 -20.79 7.70
C ARG A 133 -19.98 -19.34 8.02
N SER A 134 -19.73 -18.91 9.26
CA SER A 134 -20.01 -17.53 9.70
C SER A 134 -19.16 -16.49 8.94
N LYS A 135 -17.87 -16.75 8.74
CA LYS A 135 -16.98 -15.86 7.97
C LYS A 135 -17.40 -15.79 6.51
N VAL A 136 -17.69 -16.94 5.91
CA VAL A 136 -18.19 -17.01 4.53
C VAL A 136 -19.50 -16.22 4.40
N ARG A 137 -20.48 -16.47 5.27
CA ARG A 137 -21.78 -15.76 5.25
C ARG A 137 -21.63 -14.23 5.33
N LYS A 138 -20.72 -13.73 6.18
CA LYS A 138 -20.43 -12.28 6.30
C LYS A 138 -19.78 -11.70 5.03
N SER A 139 -19.25 -12.54 4.16
CA SER A 139 -18.62 -12.13 2.89
C SER A 139 -19.60 -12.17 1.72
N LEU A 140 -20.79 -12.77 1.92
CA LEU A 140 -21.79 -12.90 0.86
C LEU A 140 -22.57 -11.60 0.66
N PRO A 141 -22.95 -11.27 -0.60
CA PRO A 141 -23.82 -10.14 -0.89
C PRO A 141 -25.24 -10.40 -0.35
N CYS A 142 -25.90 -9.37 0.17
CA CYS A 142 -27.21 -9.49 0.83
C CYS A 142 -28.26 -10.19 -0.04
N ASP A 143 -28.32 -9.86 -1.34
CA ASP A 143 -29.35 -10.34 -2.28
C ASP A 143 -29.25 -11.84 -2.57
N PHE A 144 -28.04 -12.42 -2.53
CA PHE A 144 -27.78 -13.81 -2.85
C PHE A 144 -27.24 -14.63 -1.70
N SER A 145 -27.17 -14.05 -0.50
CA SER A 145 -26.53 -14.68 0.66
C SER A 145 -27.07 -16.08 0.96
N TYR A 146 -28.42 -16.24 1.00
CA TYR A 146 -29.04 -17.50 1.25
C TYR A 146 -28.74 -18.51 0.13
N ILE A 147 -28.93 -18.11 -1.12
CA ILE A 147 -28.80 -19.01 -2.30
C ILE A 147 -27.33 -19.48 -2.41
N ILE A 148 -26.38 -18.59 -2.30
CA ILE A 148 -24.94 -18.97 -2.35
C ILE A 148 -24.61 -19.90 -1.19
N GLN A 149 -25.12 -19.63 0.01
CA GLN A 149 -24.88 -20.49 1.18
C GLN A 149 -25.43 -21.91 0.95
N GLU A 150 -26.64 -22.07 0.40
CA GLU A 150 -27.21 -23.38 0.03
C GLU A 150 -26.29 -24.09 -0.96
N LEU A 151 -25.95 -23.44 -2.09
CA LEU A 151 -25.13 -24.04 -3.13
C LEU A 151 -23.72 -24.43 -2.65
N LEU A 152 -23.16 -23.73 -1.67
CA LEU A 152 -21.84 -24.05 -1.10
C LEU A 152 -21.87 -25.29 -0.19
N HIS A 153 -22.98 -25.57 0.47
CA HIS A 153 -23.07 -26.62 1.50
C HIS A 153 -23.70 -27.93 1.03
N GLU A 154 -24.42 -27.91 -0.10
CA GLU A 154 -24.99 -29.13 -0.64
C GLU A 154 -23.95 -29.96 -1.39
N HIS A 155 -23.89 -31.25 -1.08
CA HIS A 155 -23.05 -32.23 -1.75
C HIS A 155 -23.78 -32.84 -2.92
N THR A 156 -23.25 -32.66 -4.14
CA THR A 156 -23.85 -33.14 -5.39
C THR A 156 -23.62 -34.63 -5.67
N GLU A 157 -22.99 -35.35 -4.75
CA GLU A 157 -22.80 -36.81 -4.85
C GLU A 157 -24.10 -37.60 -4.64
N ASP A 158 -25.09 -36.99 -3.98
CA ASP A 158 -26.44 -37.54 -3.81
C ASP A 158 -27.35 -37.07 -4.95
N HIS A 159 -28.06 -37.98 -5.62
CA HIS A 159 -28.94 -37.70 -6.76
C HIS A 159 -30.04 -36.68 -6.42
N ASP A 160 -30.65 -36.79 -5.23
CA ASP A 160 -31.70 -35.86 -4.81
C ASP A 160 -31.16 -34.46 -4.58
N LYS A 161 -29.92 -34.34 -4.04
CA LYS A 161 -29.24 -33.08 -3.83
C LYS A 161 -28.75 -32.46 -5.14
N ALA A 162 -28.29 -33.26 -6.08
CA ALA A 162 -27.94 -32.77 -7.41
C ALA A 162 -29.19 -32.19 -8.12
N ALA A 163 -30.34 -32.86 -8.04
CA ALA A 163 -31.58 -32.33 -8.59
C ALA A 163 -32.00 -31.02 -7.93
N TYR A 164 -31.86 -30.91 -6.60
CA TYR A 164 -32.17 -29.69 -5.86
C TYR A 164 -31.29 -28.51 -6.30
N VAL A 165 -29.95 -28.71 -6.43
CA VAL A 165 -29.02 -27.71 -6.91
C VAL A 165 -29.36 -27.25 -8.34
N ASN A 166 -29.70 -28.21 -9.24
CA ASN A 166 -30.07 -27.87 -10.61
C ASN A 166 -31.35 -27.01 -10.64
N VAL A 167 -32.38 -27.31 -9.83
CA VAL A 167 -33.59 -26.47 -9.75
C VAL A 167 -33.25 -25.04 -9.30
N ILE A 168 -32.32 -24.86 -8.36
CA ILE A 168 -31.87 -23.51 -7.96
C ILE A 168 -31.24 -22.80 -9.15
N VAL A 169 -30.30 -23.45 -9.85
CA VAL A 169 -29.58 -22.88 -11.01
C VAL A 169 -30.59 -22.53 -12.12
N ASP A 170 -31.49 -23.45 -12.48
CA ASP A 170 -32.53 -23.22 -13.49
C ASP A 170 -33.43 -22.04 -13.11
N THR A 171 -33.74 -21.89 -11.82
CA THR A 171 -34.55 -20.78 -11.33
C THR A 171 -33.80 -19.45 -11.41
N ILE A 172 -32.48 -19.41 -11.11
CA ILE A 172 -31.65 -18.21 -11.28
C ILE A 172 -31.65 -17.76 -12.75
N ILE A 173 -31.53 -18.71 -13.68
CA ILE A 173 -31.53 -18.45 -15.14
C ILE A 173 -32.92 -17.97 -15.59
N SER A 174 -33.97 -18.72 -15.29
CA SER A 174 -35.33 -18.41 -15.74
C SER A 174 -35.91 -17.11 -15.16
N THR A 175 -35.41 -16.67 -14.00
CA THR A 175 -35.76 -15.36 -13.41
C THR A 175 -34.93 -14.20 -13.94
N GLY A 176 -34.00 -14.45 -14.87
CA GLY A 176 -33.13 -13.42 -15.46
C GLY A 176 -32.05 -12.84 -14.51
N ARG A 177 -31.68 -13.59 -13.44
CA ARG A 177 -30.72 -13.15 -12.42
C ARG A 177 -29.33 -13.77 -12.58
N ALA A 178 -29.08 -14.49 -13.69
CA ALA A 178 -27.80 -15.20 -13.88
C ALA A 178 -26.57 -14.25 -13.90
N ASP A 179 -26.66 -13.11 -14.57
CA ASP A 179 -25.57 -12.12 -14.61
C ASP A 179 -25.23 -11.60 -13.23
N ASP A 180 -26.24 -11.10 -12.50
CA ASP A 180 -26.05 -10.56 -11.15
C ASP A 180 -25.46 -11.62 -10.22
N PHE A 181 -25.88 -12.88 -10.37
CA PHE A 181 -25.36 -13.98 -9.57
C PHE A 181 -23.91 -14.31 -9.90
N ILE A 182 -23.53 -14.33 -11.19
CA ILE A 182 -22.14 -14.54 -11.64
C ILE A 182 -21.23 -13.44 -11.09
N VAL A 183 -21.65 -12.19 -11.21
CA VAL A 183 -20.90 -11.05 -10.63
C VAL A 183 -20.73 -11.20 -9.11
N ALA A 184 -21.83 -11.55 -8.44
CA ALA A 184 -21.82 -11.72 -6.99
C ALA A 184 -20.88 -12.84 -6.55
N ILE A 185 -20.94 -14.03 -7.13
CA ILE A 185 -20.09 -15.16 -6.75
C ILE A 185 -18.63 -14.96 -7.15
N ALA A 186 -18.33 -14.32 -8.29
CA ALA A 186 -16.98 -13.95 -8.70
C ALA A 186 -16.34 -13.00 -7.68
N ASN A 187 -17.06 -11.99 -7.22
CA ASN A 187 -16.60 -11.06 -6.19
C ASN A 187 -16.36 -11.78 -4.84
N VAL A 188 -17.18 -12.75 -4.49
CA VAL A 188 -16.97 -13.59 -3.28
C VAL A 188 -15.70 -14.42 -3.41
N ILE A 189 -15.44 -15.03 -4.57
CA ILE A 189 -14.20 -15.80 -4.84
C ILE A 189 -12.97 -14.89 -4.66
N GLN A 190 -12.95 -13.70 -5.29
CA GLN A 190 -11.87 -12.74 -5.15
C GLN A 190 -11.66 -12.34 -3.68
N ARG A 191 -12.74 -12.02 -2.97
CA ARG A 191 -12.69 -11.60 -1.56
C ARG A 191 -12.14 -12.67 -0.63
N LEU A 192 -12.49 -13.94 -0.85
CA LEU A 192 -12.06 -15.07 -0.02
C LEU A 192 -10.68 -15.61 -0.41
N ALA A 193 -10.13 -15.20 -1.56
CA ALA A 193 -8.81 -15.63 -1.99
C ALA A 193 -7.68 -14.96 -1.20
N ILE A 194 -7.88 -13.71 -0.73
CA ILE A 194 -6.95 -12.92 0.08
C ILE A 194 -7.62 -12.57 1.40
N ASP A 195 -7.06 -13.01 2.53
CA ASP A 195 -7.59 -12.69 3.86
C ASP A 195 -7.18 -11.32 4.33
N GLN A 196 -5.90 -11.00 4.16
CA GLN A 196 -5.29 -9.74 4.56
C GLN A 196 -4.34 -9.27 3.48
N LEU A 197 -4.39 -7.99 3.19
CA LEU A 197 -3.48 -7.32 2.27
C LEU A 197 -2.63 -6.31 3.04
N HIS A 198 -1.30 -6.43 2.91
CA HIS A 198 -0.33 -5.49 3.46
C HIS A 198 0.30 -4.72 2.30
N ILE A 199 0.21 -3.39 2.32
CA ILE A 199 0.85 -2.50 1.34
C ILE A 199 2.04 -1.83 2.02
N LEU A 200 3.25 -2.13 1.57
CA LEU A 200 4.48 -1.58 2.15
C LEU A 200 4.86 -0.26 1.50
N GLY A 201 3.88 0.64 1.41
CA GLY A 201 4.03 2.01 0.99
C GLY A 201 4.12 2.26 -0.52
N ASP A 202 4.23 3.54 -0.82
CA ASP A 202 4.38 4.11 -2.14
C ASP A 202 3.24 3.76 -3.12
N ILE A 203 2.02 4.14 -2.73
CA ILE A 203 0.87 4.13 -3.64
C ILE A 203 0.98 5.28 -4.65
N TYR A 204 1.48 6.44 -4.21
CA TYR A 204 1.56 7.65 -5.01
C TYR A 204 2.77 7.72 -5.93
N ASP A 205 2.69 8.67 -6.86
CA ASP A 205 3.67 9.12 -7.83
C ASP A 205 4.02 8.10 -8.93
N ARG A 206 4.62 8.61 -10.00
CA ARG A 206 5.08 7.93 -11.22
C ARG A 206 3.97 7.48 -12.16
N GLY A 207 3.09 6.55 -11.75
CA GLY A 207 1.94 6.13 -12.54
C GLY A 207 0.70 6.99 -12.29
N PRO A 208 -0.31 6.95 -13.20
CA PRO A 208 -1.42 7.92 -13.23
C PRO A 208 -2.59 7.59 -12.31
N GLY A 209 -2.62 6.42 -11.66
CA GLY A 209 -3.82 5.88 -11.05
C GLY A 209 -3.83 5.77 -9.53
N ALA A 210 -3.00 6.52 -8.79
CA ALA A 210 -2.99 6.47 -7.32
C ALA A 210 -4.38 6.73 -6.72
N HIS A 211 -5.11 7.70 -7.25
CA HIS A 211 -6.48 8.01 -6.83
C HIS A 211 -7.46 6.87 -7.12
N ILE A 212 -7.31 6.13 -8.22
CA ILE A 212 -8.14 4.96 -8.56
C ILE A 212 -7.86 3.81 -7.59
N ILE A 213 -6.59 3.59 -7.26
CA ILE A 213 -6.17 2.59 -6.27
C ILE A 213 -6.82 2.90 -4.92
N LEU A 214 -6.71 4.14 -4.44
CA LEU A 214 -7.27 4.53 -3.15
C LEU A 214 -8.81 4.51 -3.13
N ASP A 215 -9.49 4.88 -4.22
CA ASP A 215 -10.93 4.70 -4.35
C ASP A 215 -11.32 3.22 -4.18
N LYS A 216 -10.55 2.28 -4.73
CA LYS A 216 -10.79 0.83 -4.56
C LYS A 216 -10.48 0.36 -3.14
N MET A 217 -9.35 0.81 -2.58
CA MET A 217 -8.88 0.37 -1.26
C MET A 217 -9.80 0.84 -0.12
N ARG A 218 -10.48 1.97 -0.25
CA ARG A 218 -11.50 2.43 0.71
C ARG A 218 -12.62 1.42 0.96
N HIS A 219 -12.87 0.55 0.02
CA HIS A 219 -13.93 -0.47 0.07
C HIS A 219 -13.36 -1.90 0.15
N TYR A 220 -12.04 -2.03 0.25
CA TYR A 220 -11.41 -3.34 0.36
C TYR A 220 -11.62 -3.92 1.76
N HIS A 221 -11.84 -5.23 1.85
CA HIS A 221 -12.37 -5.87 3.07
C HIS A 221 -11.39 -5.94 4.24
N SER A 222 -10.07 -6.04 3.98
CA SER A 222 -9.05 -6.10 5.03
C SER A 222 -7.68 -5.74 4.47
N TRP A 223 -7.14 -4.61 4.89
CA TRP A 223 -5.83 -4.14 4.45
C TRP A 223 -5.23 -3.14 5.42
N ASP A 224 -3.94 -3.02 5.37
CA ASP A 224 -3.16 -1.97 6.02
C ASP A 224 -2.04 -1.47 5.12
N ILE A 225 -1.44 -0.33 5.49
CA ILE A 225 -0.32 0.29 4.77
C ILE A 225 0.75 0.76 5.74
N GLN A 226 2.00 0.45 5.45
CA GLN A 226 3.15 1.09 6.06
C GLN A 226 3.58 2.23 5.14
N TRP A 227 3.35 3.48 5.58
CA TRP A 227 3.49 4.66 4.71
C TRP A 227 4.88 4.74 4.08
N GLY A 228 4.91 4.94 2.75
CA GLY A 228 6.12 5.21 2.00
C GLY A 228 6.47 6.70 1.97
N ASN A 229 7.66 7.01 1.46
CA ASN A 229 8.10 8.41 1.35
C ASN A 229 7.24 9.22 0.37
N HIS A 230 6.77 8.63 -0.73
CA HIS A 230 5.86 9.29 -1.65
C HIS A 230 4.46 9.49 -1.04
N ASP A 231 3.98 8.54 -0.24
CA ASP A 231 2.71 8.67 0.48
C ASP A 231 2.77 9.82 1.49
N VAL A 232 3.85 9.88 2.27
CA VAL A 232 4.08 10.92 3.27
C VAL A 232 4.26 12.30 2.62
N LEU A 233 4.88 12.36 1.44
CA LEU A 233 4.96 13.59 0.65
C LEU A 233 3.57 14.13 0.29
N TRP A 234 2.66 13.27 -0.18
CA TRP A 234 1.27 13.66 -0.48
C TRP A 234 0.46 14.00 0.78
N MET A 235 0.73 13.33 1.91
CA MET A 235 0.17 13.71 3.20
C MET A 235 0.63 15.11 3.60
N GLY A 236 1.92 15.44 3.45
CA GLY A 236 2.47 16.76 3.72
C GLY A 236 1.82 17.84 2.86
N ALA A 237 1.63 17.57 1.57
CA ALA A 237 0.93 18.49 0.66
C ALA A 237 -0.53 18.71 1.09
N ALA A 238 -1.25 17.66 1.49
CA ALA A 238 -2.61 17.77 2.00
C ALA A 238 -2.71 18.42 3.40
N ALA A 239 -1.63 18.39 4.18
CA ALA A 239 -1.54 19.10 5.46
C ALA A 239 -1.21 20.59 5.30
N GLY A 240 -0.89 21.05 4.07
CA GLY A 240 -0.56 22.44 3.75
C GLY A 240 0.94 22.77 3.84
N ASN A 241 1.83 21.78 3.73
CA ASN A 241 3.25 22.03 3.59
C ASN A 241 3.58 22.43 2.14
N ASP A 242 3.95 23.69 1.92
CA ASP A 242 4.18 24.24 0.57
C ASP A 242 5.40 23.59 -0.13
N ALA A 243 6.42 23.17 0.59
CA ALA A 243 7.54 22.43 0.00
C ALA A 243 7.07 21.05 -0.51
N CYS A 244 6.18 20.36 0.22
CA CYS A 244 5.59 19.11 -0.21
C CYS A 244 4.67 19.33 -1.44
N ILE A 245 3.87 20.40 -1.48
CA ILE A 245 3.05 20.77 -2.63
C ILE A 245 3.92 20.95 -3.89
N CYS A 246 5.02 21.71 -3.77
CA CYS A 246 5.97 21.90 -4.86
C CYS A 246 6.58 20.58 -5.33
N ASN A 247 7.00 19.72 -4.39
CA ASN A 247 7.59 18.41 -4.72
C ASN A 247 6.60 17.50 -5.43
N VAL A 248 5.33 17.42 -4.98
CA VAL A 248 4.27 16.64 -5.62
C VAL A 248 4.06 17.09 -7.08
N ILE A 249 3.93 18.41 -7.29
CA ILE A 249 3.74 18.97 -8.64
C ILE A 249 4.98 18.71 -9.50
N ARG A 250 6.18 18.95 -8.98
CA ARG A 250 7.45 18.71 -9.68
C ARG A 250 7.60 17.25 -10.11
N LEU A 251 7.27 16.30 -9.24
CA LEU A 251 7.34 14.88 -9.56
C LEU A 251 6.34 14.51 -10.66
N SER A 252 5.12 15.03 -10.58
CA SER A 252 4.09 14.80 -11.61
C SER A 252 4.51 15.34 -12.97
N LEU A 253 5.14 16.53 -13.03
CA LEU A 253 5.70 17.10 -14.26
C LEU A 253 6.88 16.28 -14.78
N ARG A 254 7.79 15.84 -13.89
CA ARG A 254 8.97 15.05 -14.27
C ARG A 254 8.60 13.72 -14.91
N TYR A 255 7.54 13.06 -14.46
CA TYR A 255 7.09 11.78 -15.00
C TYR A 255 5.94 11.91 -16.01
N ALA A 256 5.63 13.13 -16.45
CA ALA A 256 4.51 13.43 -17.35
C ALA A 256 3.17 12.86 -16.86
N ASN A 257 2.96 12.90 -15.55
CA ASN A 257 1.80 12.32 -14.87
C ASN A 257 0.95 13.40 -14.18
N LEU A 258 0.34 14.27 -14.96
CA LEU A 258 -0.58 15.29 -14.45
C LEU A 258 -1.98 14.75 -14.17
N ALA A 259 -2.35 13.61 -14.75
CA ALA A 259 -3.68 13.02 -14.62
C ALA A 259 -4.10 12.80 -13.15
N THR A 260 -3.17 12.40 -12.28
CA THR A 260 -3.48 12.26 -10.84
C THR A 260 -3.87 13.60 -10.21
N LEU A 261 -3.17 14.68 -10.55
CA LEU A 261 -3.46 16.02 -10.02
C LEU A 261 -4.74 16.61 -10.63
N GLU A 262 -4.84 16.66 -11.96
CA GLU A 262 -5.90 17.38 -12.68
C GLU A 262 -7.19 16.55 -12.76
N GLU A 263 -7.13 15.33 -13.29
CA GLU A 263 -8.31 14.46 -13.46
C GLU A 263 -8.69 13.78 -12.15
N GLY A 264 -7.68 13.32 -11.39
CA GLY A 264 -7.89 12.58 -10.14
C GLY A 264 -8.41 13.46 -9.01
N TYR A 265 -7.78 14.61 -8.80
CA TYR A 265 -8.03 15.50 -7.66
C TYR A 265 -8.56 16.89 -8.03
N GLY A 266 -8.59 17.25 -9.30
CA GLY A 266 -9.06 18.56 -9.74
C GLY A 266 -8.15 19.72 -9.33
N ILE A 267 -6.87 19.47 -9.12
CA ILE A 267 -5.87 20.50 -8.79
C ILE A 267 -5.60 21.33 -10.03
N ASN A 268 -5.89 22.64 -9.95
CA ASN A 268 -5.75 23.55 -11.09
C ASN A 268 -4.29 24.02 -11.26
N LEU A 269 -3.64 23.60 -12.35
CA LEU A 269 -2.27 23.98 -12.68
C LEU A 269 -2.18 25.14 -13.68
N ILE A 270 -3.29 25.72 -14.16
CA ILE A 270 -3.30 26.88 -15.06
C ILE A 270 -2.49 28.07 -14.50
N PRO A 271 -2.59 28.45 -13.20
CA PRO A 271 -1.76 29.52 -12.66
C PRO A 271 -0.26 29.26 -12.78
N LEU A 272 0.19 28.01 -12.60
CA LEU A 272 1.59 27.63 -12.79
C LEU A 272 1.99 27.68 -14.26
N ALA A 273 1.14 27.22 -15.17
CA ALA A 273 1.41 27.28 -16.60
C ALA A 273 1.57 28.72 -17.09
N THR A 274 0.67 29.64 -16.66
CA THR A 274 0.74 31.06 -17.00
C THR A 274 2.03 31.68 -16.46
N PHE A 275 2.32 31.53 -15.17
CA PHE A 275 3.55 32.03 -14.54
C PHE A 275 4.82 31.51 -15.23
N ALA A 276 4.83 30.21 -15.57
CA ALA A 276 5.98 29.58 -16.22
C ALA A 276 6.24 30.13 -17.64
N MET A 277 5.17 30.39 -18.40
CA MET A 277 5.29 31.00 -19.73
C MET A 277 5.77 32.46 -19.65
N ASP A 278 5.25 33.24 -18.71
CA ASP A 278 5.60 34.64 -18.55
C ASP A 278 7.04 34.82 -18.05
N THR A 279 7.50 33.91 -17.16
CA THR A 279 8.80 34.03 -16.49
C THR A 279 9.94 33.33 -17.21
N TYR A 280 9.69 32.15 -17.80
CA TYR A 280 10.69 31.26 -18.41
C TYR A 280 10.44 31.01 -19.90
N GLY A 281 9.58 31.77 -20.57
CA GLY A 281 9.19 31.52 -21.96
C GLY A 281 10.35 31.42 -22.95
N ASP A 282 11.41 32.19 -22.76
CA ASP A 282 12.61 32.22 -23.60
C ASP A 282 13.71 31.24 -23.15
N ASP A 283 13.55 30.58 -21.99
CA ASP A 283 14.54 29.63 -21.44
C ASP A 283 14.41 28.24 -22.12
N PRO A 284 15.48 27.60 -22.58
CA PRO A 284 15.42 26.26 -23.19
C PRO A 284 14.83 25.19 -22.27
N CYS A 285 15.11 25.24 -20.96
CA CYS A 285 14.66 24.29 -19.93
C CYS A 285 14.95 22.81 -20.28
N GLU A 286 16.08 22.52 -20.92
CA GLU A 286 16.43 21.16 -21.39
C GLU A 286 16.61 20.17 -20.25
N GLU A 287 17.12 20.59 -19.10
CA GLU A 287 17.32 19.78 -17.89
C GLU A 287 16.00 19.37 -17.24
N PHE A 288 14.93 20.06 -17.58
CA PHE A 288 13.59 19.89 -17.01
C PHE A 288 12.64 19.10 -17.93
N LEU A 289 13.14 18.53 -19.02
CA LEU A 289 12.34 17.68 -19.89
C LEU A 289 11.69 16.53 -19.13
N PRO A 290 10.39 16.24 -19.39
CA PRO A 290 9.72 15.12 -18.77
C PRO A 290 10.34 13.79 -19.17
N LYS A 291 10.48 12.88 -18.22
CA LYS A 291 10.88 11.50 -18.48
C LYS A 291 9.68 10.71 -18.99
N MET A 292 9.66 10.45 -20.29
CA MET A 292 8.62 9.59 -20.87
C MET A 292 8.89 8.14 -20.45
N THR A 293 7.98 7.54 -19.68
CA THR A 293 8.01 6.12 -19.34
C THR A 293 7.33 5.31 -20.44
N GLY A 294 7.85 4.12 -20.75
CA GLY A 294 7.36 3.29 -21.86
C GLY A 294 5.84 3.05 -21.79
N GLY A 295 5.13 3.38 -22.86
CA GLY A 295 3.67 3.25 -22.98
C GLY A 295 2.88 4.54 -22.81
N ALA A 296 3.48 5.66 -22.39
CA ALA A 296 2.84 6.95 -22.46
C ALA A 296 2.67 7.38 -23.95
N ALA A 297 1.49 7.90 -24.30
CA ALA A 297 1.28 8.49 -25.61
C ALA A 297 2.35 9.57 -25.86
N ALA A 298 2.90 9.62 -27.09
CA ALA A 298 3.91 10.60 -27.44
C ALA A 298 3.34 12.02 -27.18
N MET A 299 3.93 12.73 -26.24
CA MET A 299 3.58 14.10 -25.93
C MET A 299 4.02 14.99 -27.11
N ASP A 300 3.15 15.86 -27.61
CA ASP A 300 3.52 16.82 -28.64
C ASP A 300 4.55 17.84 -28.12
N ASP A 301 5.29 18.47 -29.06
CA ASP A 301 6.41 19.35 -28.69
C ASP A 301 5.96 20.60 -27.89
N LYS A 302 4.75 21.09 -28.12
CA LYS A 302 4.22 22.24 -27.38
C LYS A 302 3.92 21.87 -25.93
N THR A 303 3.24 20.75 -25.73
CA THR A 303 2.94 20.21 -24.40
C THR A 303 4.23 19.88 -23.66
N LYS A 304 5.22 19.27 -24.33
CA LYS A 304 6.54 18.97 -23.77
C LYS A 304 7.26 20.25 -23.32
N ARG A 305 7.23 21.28 -24.18
CA ARG A 305 7.80 22.59 -23.87
C ARG A 305 7.15 23.22 -22.66
N LEU A 306 5.81 23.28 -22.62
CA LEU A 306 5.08 23.85 -21.48
C LEU A 306 5.37 23.09 -20.19
N THR A 307 5.37 21.76 -20.24
CA THR A 307 5.72 20.90 -19.09
C THR A 307 7.10 21.21 -18.56
N SER A 308 8.11 21.43 -19.43
CA SER A 308 9.47 21.77 -19.03
C SER A 308 9.54 23.14 -18.35
N LEU A 309 8.82 24.14 -18.88
CA LEU A 309 8.73 25.47 -18.26
C LEU A 309 8.11 25.42 -16.87
N MET A 310 6.97 24.74 -16.74
CA MET A 310 6.28 24.53 -15.46
C MET A 310 7.17 23.77 -14.47
N HIS A 311 7.93 22.78 -14.95
CA HIS A 311 8.83 21.97 -14.14
C HIS A 311 9.97 22.83 -13.57
N LYS A 312 10.61 23.67 -14.39
CA LYS A 312 11.64 24.62 -13.90
C LYS A 312 11.06 25.60 -12.90
N ALA A 313 9.93 26.23 -13.24
CA ALA A 313 9.28 27.20 -12.39
C ALA A 313 8.99 26.67 -10.98
N ILE A 314 8.32 25.50 -10.89
CA ILE A 314 8.00 24.92 -9.59
C ILE A 314 9.23 24.40 -8.86
N ALA A 315 10.28 23.94 -9.57
CA ALA A 315 11.53 23.49 -8.94
C ALA A 315 12.30 24.67 -8.30
N VAL A 316 12.33 25.83 -8.94
CA VAL A 316 12.94 27.03 -8.35
C VAL A 316 12.20 27.45 -7.08
N ILE A 317 10.87 27.53 -7.14
CA ILE A 317 10.02 27.85 -5.98
C ILE A 317 10.23 26.83 -4.86
N GLN A 318 10.27 25.52 -5.19
CA GLN A 318 10.54 24.43 -4.25
C GLN A 318 11.81 24.68 -3.46
N PHE A 319 12.95 24.92 -4.13
CA PHE A 319 14.24 25.10 -3.44
C PHE A 319 14.28 26.37 -2.59
N LYS A 320 13.57 27.42 -2.97
CA LYS A 320 13.41 28.61 -2.12
C LYS A 320 12.66 28.27 -0.82
N ILE A 321 11.52 27.59 -0.92
CA ILE A 321 10.69 27.21 0.25
C ILE A 321 11.43 26.18 1.12
N GLU A 322 12.09 25.19 0.52
CA GLU A 322 12.94 24.24 1.26
C GLU A 322 14.04 24.97 2.05
N GLY A 323 14.72 25.94 1.41
CA GLY A 323 15.73 26.75 2.07
C GLY A 323 15.19 27.55 3.27
N GLN A 324 13.97 28.09 3.16
CA GLN A 324 13.30 28.77 4.28
C GLN A 324 12.96 27.83 5.43
N LEU A 325 12.41 26.65 5.11
CA LEU A 325 12.05 25.65 6.13
C LEU A 325 13.30 25.07 6.83
N ILE A 326 14.35 24.78 6.08
CA ILE A 326 15.63 24.31 6.66
C ILE A 326 16.21 25.37 7.60
N ALA A 327 16.18 26.67 7.22
CA ALA A 327 16.62 27.75 8.09
C ALA A 327 15.80 27.88 9.38
N LYS A 328 14.50 27.55 9.33
CA LYS A 328 13.61 27.54 10.50
C LYS A 328 13.91 26.37 11.45
N HIS A 329 14.48 25.28 10.95
CA HIS A 329 14.69 24.02 11.66
C HIS A 329 16.17 23.58 11.69
N PRO A 330 17.06 24.31 12.41
CA PRO A 330 18.50 23.99 12.48
C PRO A 330 18.77 22.61 13.10
N GLU A 331 17.85 22.07 13.90
CA GLU A 331 17.94 20.73 14.47
C GLU A 331 17.95 19.61 13.40
N TRP A 332 17.46 19.87 12.19
CA TRP A 332 17.51 18.93 11.07
C TRP A 332 18.92 18.76 10.49
N LYS A 333 19.84 19.69 10.79
CA LYS A 333 21.25 19.67 10.33
C LYS A 333 21.37 19.58 8.80
N MET A 334 20.54 20.34 8.10
CA MET A 334 20.43 20.34 6.63
C MET A 334 20.88 21.67 6.01
N ASP A 335 21.60 22.54 6.73
CA ASP A 335 22.01 23.87 6.22
C ASP A 335 22.78 23.80 4.90
N ASN A 336 23.58 22.75 4.69
CA ASN A 336 24.28 22.49 3.43
C ASN A 336 23.33 22.20 2.23
N ARG A 337 22.02 22.10 2.47
CA ARG A 337 20.99 21.94 1.43
C ARG A 337 20.28 23.24 1.05
N ARG A 338 20.62 24.34 1.64
CA ARG A 338 20.14 25.69 1.27
C ARG A 338 20.92 26.22 0.06
N LEU A 339 20.89 25.46 -1.04
CA LEU A 339 21.86 25.53 -2.12
C LEU A 339 21.85 26.85 -2.89
N PHE A 340 20.73 27.56 -2.99
CA PHE A 340 20.70 28.89 -3.60
C PHE A 340 21.55 29.93 -2.85
N GLU A 341 21.86 29.74 -1.56
CA GLU A 341 22.73 30.60 -0.80
C GLU A 341 24.23 30.42 -1.13
N TYR A 342 24.58 29.28 -1.72
CA TYR A 342 25.94 28.93 -2.12
C TYR A 342 26.21 29.20 -3.62
N VAL A 343 25.19 29.76 -4.35
CA VAL A 343 25.35 30.11 -5.77
C VAL A 343 26.04 31.44 -5.94
N ASN A 344 27.11 31.47 -6.75
CA ASN A 344 27.70 32.70 -7.27
C ASN A 344 26.98 33.05 -8.59
N TYR A 345 26.03 33.98 -8.51
CA TYR A 345 25.16 34.35 -9.65
C TYR A 345 25.93 35.12 -10.75
N GLU A 346 27.07 35.76 -10.43
CA GLU A 346 27.89 36.44 -11.42
C GLU A 346 28.76 35.49 -12.22
N LYS A 347 29.29 34.43 -11.56
CA LYS A 347 30.14 33.44 -12.21
C LYS A 347 29.36 32.27 -12.79
N GLY A 348 28.10 32.05 -12.37
CA GLY A 348 27.33 30.88 -12.73
C GLY A 348 27.84 29.57 -12.10
N THR A 349 28.33 29.64 -10.86
CA THR A 349 28.89 28.51 -10.11
C THR A 349 28.18 28.33 -8.79
N VAL A 350 28.26 27.11 -8.22
CA VAL A 350 27.75 26.81 -6.90
C VAL A 350 28.77 26.03 -6.07
N GLU A 351 28.90 26.36 -4.80
CA GLU A 351 29.77 25.65 -3.87
C GLU A 351 28.99 24.47 -3.22
N ILE A 352 29.52 23.26 -3.32
CA ILE A 352 29.01 22.06 -2.64
C ILE A 352 30.17 21.37 -1.94
N ASP A 353 30.00 21.15 -0.63
CA ASP A 353 30.99 20.48 0.21
C ASP A 353 32.40 21.09 0.08
N GLY A 354 32.49 22.44 -0.05
CA GLY A 354 33.74 23.20 -0.15
C GLY A 354 34.39 23.16 -1.53
N LYS A 355 33.73 22.68 -2.55
CA LYS A 355 34.18 22.63 -3.94
C LYS A 355 33.23 23.40 -4.85
N GLU A 356 33.79 24.25 -5.72
CA GLU A 356 33.03 25.03 -6.71
C GLU A 356 32.75 24.20 -7.98
N TYR A 357 31.50 24.25 -8.46
CA TYR A 357 31.03 23.56 -9.66
C TYR A 357 30.35 24.55 -10.60
N GLU A 358 30.56 24.38 -11.91
CA GLU A 358 29.84 25.13 -12.94
C GLU A 358 28.38 24.69 -13.00
N MET A 359 27.47 25.64 -13.13
CA MET A 359 26.03 25.36 -13.30
C MET A 359 25.68 25.24 -14.79
N SER A 360 24.85 24.26 -15.13
CA SER A 360 24.32 24.07 -16.50
C SER A 360 23.45 25.23 -16.96
N THR A 361 22.77 25.88 -16.03
CA THR A 361 21.99 27.10 -16.24
C THR A 361 22.00 27.93 -14.97
N CYS A 362 22.13 29.24 -15.13
CA CYS A 362 22.02 30.24 -14.05
C CYS A 362 20.93 31.27 -14.38
N HIS A 363 19.99 30.95 -15.27
CA HIS A 363 18.87 31.81 -15.59
C HIS A 363 17.76 31.66 -14.56
N PHE A 364 17.78 32.56 -13.57
CA PHE A 364 16.85 32.61 -12.44
C PHE A 364 16.23 34.00 -12.31
N PRO A 365 15.29 34.41 -13.17
CA PRO A 365 14.75 35.76 -13.23
C PRO A 365 14.04 36.22 -11.94
N THR A 366 13.61 35.28 -11.08
CA THR A 366 12.91 35.58 -9.83
C THR A 366 13.79 35.50 -8.59
N ILE A 367 15.09 35.21 -8.73
CA ILE A 367 16.02 35.14 -7.57
C ILE A 367 16.65 36.50 -7.32
N ASP A 368 16.54 37.00 -6.08
CA ASP A 368 17.35 38.08 -5.55
C ASP A 368 18.63 37.48 -4.97
N PRO A 369 19.82 37.79 -5.53
CA PRO A 369 21.11 37.28 -5.02
C PRO A 369 21.38 37.65 -3.56
N GLN A 370 20.78 38.72 -3.03
CA GLN A 370 20.96 39.13 -1.62
C GLN A 370 20.06 38.35 -0.67
N ASN A 371 18.95 37.79 -1.17
CA ASN A 371 18.02 36.96 -0.41
C ASN A 371 17.47 35.84 -1.28
N PRO A 372 18.29 34.86 -1.67
CA PRO A 372 17.98 33.92 -2.74
C PRO A 372 16.82 32.97 -2.44
N ASN A 373 16.50 32.76 -1.18
CA ASN A 373 15.37 31.92 -0.77
C ASN A 373 14.05 32.70 -0.63
N LYS A 374 14.04 34.04 -0.82
CA LYS A 374 12.81 34.82 -0.78
C LYS A 374 11.99 34.58 -2.05
N LEU A 375 10.70 34.37 -1.90
CA LEU A 375 9.76 34.34 -3.04
C LEU A 375 9.57 35.74 -3.62
N SER A 376 9.39 35.84 -4.94
CA SER A 376 8.87 37.06 -5.54
C SER A 376 7.38 37.21 -5.23
N GLU A 377 6.82 38.42 -5.48
CA GLU A 377 5.40 38.67 -5.25
C GLU A 377 4.51 37.76 -6.14
N GLU A 378 4.92 37.52 -7.37
CA GLU A 378 4.23 36.62 -8.30
C GLU A 378 4.31 35.16 -7.85
N GLU A 379 5.45 34.73 -7.30
CA GLU A 379 5.62 33.38 -6.73
C GLU A 379 4.76 33.21 -5.47
N GLU A 380 4.66 34.21 -4.60
CA GLU A 380 3.77 34.16 -3.42
C GLU A 380 2.32 34.03 -3.83
N ILE A 381 1.86 34.81 -4.82
CA ILE A 381 0.49 34.74 -5.36
C ILE A 381 0.23 33.34 -5.97
N LEU A 382 1.18 32.81 -6.71
CA LEU A 382 1.08 31.47 -7.29
C LEU A 382 0.96 30.42 -6.21
N MET A 383 1.84 30.43 -5.20
CA MET A 383 1.83 29.48 -4.11
C MET A 383 0.53 29.52 -3.30
N GLN A 384 -0.02 30.70 -3.04
CA GLN A 384 -1.33 30.83 -2.39
C GLN A 384 -2.44 30.13 -3.18
N LYS A 385 -2.44 30.22 -4.52
CA LYS A 385 -3.43 29.55 -5.37
C LYS A 385 -3.25 28.04 -5.37
N LEU A 386 -2.00 27.56 -5.46
CA LEU A 386 -1.69 26.13 -5.42
C LEU A 386 -2.04 25.53 -4.05
N HIS A 387 -1.59 26.17 -2.97
CA HIS A 387 -1.92 25.79 -1.60
C HIS A 387 -3.46 25.67 -1.41
N HIS A 388 -4.20 26.71 -1.80
CA HIS A 388 -5.66 26.69 -1.72
C HIS A 388 -6.25 25.47 -2.46
N SER A 389 -5.77 25.17 -3.67
CA SER A 389 -6.27 24.02 -4.46
C SER A 389 -6.09 22.68 -3.72
N PHE A 390 -4.96 22.47 -3.05
CA PHE A 390 -4.74 21.26 -2.24
C PHE A 390 -5.63 21.24 -0.98
N MET A 391 -5.79 22.38 -0.30
CA MET A 391 -6.55 22.45 0.95
C MET A 391 -8.06 22.27 0.77
N VAL A 392 -8.62 22.65 -0.39
CA VAL A 392 -10.06 22.48 -0.65
C VAL A 392 -10.43 21.17 -1.35
N CYS A 393 -9.45 20.36 -1.73
CA CYS A 393 -9.69 19.12 -2.45
C CYS A 393 -10.23 18.02 -1.52
N GLU A 394 -11.57 17.91 -1.41
CA GLU A 394 -12.22 16.91 -0.55
C GLU A 394 -11.81 15.47 -0.86
N LYS A 395 -11.62 15.12 -2.14
CA LYS A 395 -11.24 13.77 -2.56
C LYS A 395 -9.86 13.41 -2.04
N LEU A 396 -8.88 14.32 -2.15
CA LEU A 396 -7.55 14.13 -1.60
C LEU A 396 -7.61 13.92 -0.08
N HIS A 397 -8.32 14.79 0.64
CA HIS A 397 -8.47 14.66 2.08
C HIS A 397 -9.20 13.37 2.52
N LYS A 398 -10.14 12.87 1.72
CA LYS A 398 -10.77 11.55 1.97
C LYS A 398 -9.76 10.41 1.83
N HIS A 399 -8.89 10.46 0.81
CA HIS A 399 -7.84 9.47 0.60
C HIS A 399 -6.79 9.51 1.70
N ILE A 400 -6.32 10.70 2.09
CA ILE A 400 -5.36 10.84 3.19
C ILE A 400 -5.96 10.35 4.52
N ARG A 401 -7.23 10.65 4.83
CA ARG A 401 -7.89 10.07 6.01
C ARG A 401 -7.96 8.54 5.96
N THR A 402 -8.18 7.96 4.79
CA THR A 402 -8.15 6.51 4.62
C THR A 402 -6.76 5.94 4.90
N MET A 403 -5.70 6.58 4.38
CA MET A 403 -4.32 6.18 4.64
C MET A 403 -3.92 6.36 6.11
N LEU A 404 -4.41 7.42 6.79
CA LEU A 404 -4.21 7.61 8.22
C LEU A 404 -4.94 6.55 9.06
N HIS A 405 -6.13 6.12 8.63
CA HIS A 405 -6.93 5.11 9.32
C HIS A 405 -6.32 3.71 9.22
N HIS A 406 -5.88 3.33 8.03
CA HIS A 406 -5.33 1.99 7.73
C HIS A 406 -3.81 1.91 7.87
N GLY A 407 -3.11 3.02 8.13
CA GLY A 407 -1.66 3.09 8.00
C GLY A 407 -0.90 3.45 9.27
N CYS A 408 0.39 3.15 9.22
CA CYS A 408 1.38 3.45 10.26
C CYS A 408 2.80 3.44 9.65
N MET A 409 3.80 3.83 10.46
CA MET A 409 5.20 3.76 10.05
C MET A 409 5.73 2.31 10.03
N TYR A 410 5.24 1.47 10.92
CA TYR A 410 5.56 0.05 10.98
C TYR A 410 4.39 -0.74 11.57
N ALA A 411 4.31 -2.02 11.23
CA ALA A 411 3.40 -2.97 11.85
C ALA A 411 4.15 -4.25 12.21
N ILE A 412 3.66 -4.97 13.21
CA ILE A 412 4.07 -6.34 13.49
C ILE A 412 2.84 -7.20 13.29
N PHE A 413 2.92 -8.18 12.40
CA PHE A 413 1.82 -9.06 12.08
C PHE A 413 2.31 -10.50 11.89
N ASN A 414 1.81 -11.41 12.70
CA ASN A 414 2.22 -12.81 12.70
C ASN A 414 3.76 -12.98 12.76
N ASN A 415 4.39 -12.27 13.71
CA ASN A 415 5.83 -12.24 13.93
C ASN A 415 6.67 -11.72 12.74
N ASN A 416 6.05 -10.97 11.81
CA ASN A 416 6.72 -10.26 10.74
C ASN A 416 6.70 -8.77 11.04
N LEU A 417 7.86 -8.12 10.98
CA LEU A 417 8.03 -6.67 11.08
C LEU A 417 7.92 -6.06 9.69
N LEU A 418 6.94 -5.20 9.53
CA LEU A 418 6.63 -4.52 8.28
C LEU A 418 6.98 -3.04 8.39
N PHE A 419 7.76 -2.49 7.47
CA PHE A 419 7.98 -1.06 7.28
C PHE A 419 8.40 -0.78 5.84
N HIS A 420 8.25 0.46 5.37
CA HIS A 420 8.50 0.77 3.97
C HIS A 420 9.98 0.73 3.60
N ALA A 421 10.84 1.57 4.21
CA ALA A 421 12.18 1.82 3.70
C ALA A 421 13.30 1.35 4.61
N SER A 422 13.50 1.98 5.76
CA SER A 422 14.71 1.83 6.57
C SER A 422 14.41 1.86 8.06
N CYS A 423 15.28 1.21 8.83
CA CYS A 423 15.48 1.44 10.25
C CYS A 423 16.89 2.04 10.40
N PRO A 424 17.05 3.35 10.62
CA PRO A 424 18.36 4.01 10.63
C PRO A 424 19.36 3.38 11.59
N LEU A 425 20.56 3.09 11.10
CA LEU A 425 21.65 2.45 11.84
C LEU A 425 22.91 3.30 11.86
N ASN A 426 23.72 3.11 12.88
CA ASN A 426 25.12 3.52 12.91
C ASN A 426 25.99 2.54 12.11
N GLU A 427 27.25 2.90 11.85
CA GLU A 427 28.20 2.09 11.10
C GLU A 427 28.46 0.71 11.72
N ASP A 428 28.38 0.62 13.03
CA ASP A 428 28.55 -0.63 13.80
C ASP A 428 27.30 -1.51 13.85
N GLY A 429 26.22 -1.13 13.19
CA GLY A 429 24.95 -1.84 13.17
C GLY A 429 24.03 -1.57 14.36
N THR A 430 24.41 -0.68 15.28
CA THR A 430 23.53 -0.24 16.37
C THR A 430 22.46 0.73 15.86
N LEU A 431 21.32 0.81 16.56
CA LEU A 431 20.22 1.69 16.21
C LEU A 431 20.64 3.17 16.35
N LYS A 432 20.41 3.96 15.29
CA LYS A 432 20.74 5.38 15.27
C LYS A 432 19.69 6.21 15.98
N GLU A 433 20.12 7.11 16.87
CA GLU A 433 19.24 8.12 17.44
C GLU A 433 18.98 9.26 16.46
N VAL A 434 17.72 9.55 16.23
CA VAL A 434 17.25 10.62 15.34
C VAL A 434 16.41 11.61 16.14
N GLU A 435 16.64 12.90 15.93
CA GLU A 435 15.88 13.97 16.56
C GLU A 435 14.58 14.20 15.78
N ILE A 436 13.44 13.88 16.40
CA ILE A 436 12.10 14.06 15.78
C ILE A 436 11.51 15.41 16.15
N TYR A 437 11.85 15.91 17.32
CA TYR A 437 11.39 17.20 17.87
C TYR A 437 12.56 17.82 18.64
N PRO A 438 12.72 19.14 18.67
CA PRO A 438 13.82 19.77 19.37
C PRO A 438 14.10 19.18 20.75
N GLY A 439 15.29 18.61 20.93
CA GLY A 439 15.72 17.97 22.16
C GLY A 439 15.18 16.56 22.44
N LYS A 440 14.34 15.99 21.56
CA LYS A 440 13.77 14.64 21.73
C LYS A 440 14.30 13.69 20.66
N LYS A 441 15.15 12.75 21.08
CA LYS A 441 15.78 11.76 20.20
C LYS A 441 15.23 10.38 20.47
N TYR A 442 15.03 9.62 19.39
CA TYR A 442 14.49 8.26 19.42
C TYR A 442 15.25 7.38 18.44
N SER A 443 15.22 6.06 18.66
CA SER A 443 15.80 5.08 17.76
C SER A 443 14.87 3.87 17.57
N GLY A 444 15.07 3.11 16.50
CA GLY A 444 14.37 1.86 16.24
C GLY A 444 12.85 1.98 16.33
N LYS A 445 12.24 1.16 17.20
CA LYS A 445 10.78 1.11 17.39
C LYS A 445 10.19 2.45 17.86
N ASP A 446 10.85 3.12 18.81
CA ASP A 446 10.38 4.38 19.35
C ASP A 446 10.47 5.51 18.29
N LEU A 447 11.52 5.50 17.46
CA LEU A 447 11.63 6.41 16.32
C LEU A 447 10.42 6.26 15.38
N MET A 448 10.11 5.04 14.97
CA MET A 448 8.97 4.77 14.10
C MET A 448 7.63 5.18 14.73
N HIS A 449 7.45 4.87 16.03
CA HIS A 449 6.25 5.22 16.77
C HIS A 449 6.04 6.74 16.83
N HIS A 450 7.06 7.48 17.28
CA HIS A 450 6.97 8.93 17.43
C HIS A 450 6.88 9.65 16.08
N THR A 451 7.55 9.16 15.02
CA THR A 451 7.36 9.65 13.65
C THR A 451 5.89 9.50 13.22
N GLY A 452 5.29 8.35 13.47
CA GLY A 452 3.87 8.13 13.19
C GLY A 452 2.94 9.04 13.97
N MET A 453 3.28 9.38 15.22
CA MET A 453 2.54 10.36 16.00
C MET A 453 2.66 11.77 15.39
N GLN A 454 3.85 12.21 14.98
CA GLN A 454 4.06 13.51 14.32
C GLN A 454 3.22 13.63 13.04
N ILE A 455 3.22 12.61 12.18
CA ILE A 455 2.36 12.59 11.00
C ILE A 455 0.88 12.80 11.37
N ARG A 456 0.38 12.14 12.42
CA ARG A 456 -1.01 12.26 12.86
C ARG A 456 -1.32 13.62 13.48
N THR A 457 -0.38 14.21 14.23
CA THR A 457 -0.53 15.54 14.87
C THR A 457 -0.83 16.62 13.83
N ALA A 458 -0.24 16.55 12.64
CA ALA A 458 -0.52 17.49 11.55
C ALA A 458 -2.01 17.53 11.11
N PHE A 459 -2.76 16.44 11.33
CA PHE A 459 -4.17 16.31 10.95
C PHE A 459 -5.15 16.41 12.12
N GLN A 460 -4.67 16.49 13.35
CA GLN A 460 -5.52 16.65 14.52
C GLN A 460 -6.06 18.09 14.63
N GLN A 461 -7.34 18.22 14.99
CA GLN A 461 -7.97 19.54 15.14
C GLN A 461 -7.60 20.23 16.45
N ASP A 462 -7.42 19.45 17.51
CA ASP A 462 -7.22 19.95 18.88
C ASP A 462 -5.75 19.96 19.31
N SER A 463 -4.80 19.83 18.37
CA SER A 463 -3.36 19.93 18.64
C SER A 463 -2.98 21.38 18.96
N ASP A 464 -1.96 21.55 19.80
CA ASP A 464 -1.30 22.84 19.98
C ASP A 464 -0.86 23.42 18.63
N PRO A 465 -1.10 24.71 18.32
CA PRO A 465 -0.79 25.30 17.02
C PRO A 465 0.70 25.19 16.64
N ASP A 466 1.62 25.36 17.61
CA ASP A 466 3.06 25.30 17.36
C ASP A 466 3.52 23.86 17.11
N GLU A 467 2.98 22.89 17.89
CA GLU A 467 3.24 21.46 17.67
C GLU A 467 2.69 21.01 16.31
N LYS A 468 1.51 21.48 15.96
CA LYS A 468 0.89 21.18 14.65
C LYS A 468 1.69 21.75 13.50
N GLN A 469 2.16 23.00 13.62
CA GLN A 469 2.98 23.62 12.59
C GLN A 469 4.32 22.91 12.43
N TYR A 470 4.95 22.54 13.54
CA TYR A 470 6.17 21.72 13.50
C TYR A 470 5.93 20.37 12.80
N ALA A 471 4.82 19.70 13.11
CA ALA A 471 4.43 18.45 12.48
C ALA A 471 4.19 18.59 10.97
N ILE A 472 3.62 19.72 10.53
CA ILE A 472 3.45 20.05 9.10
C ILE A 472 4.83 20.29 8.46
N ASP A 473 5.71 21.05 9.07
CA ASP A 473 7.05 21.32 8.55
C ASP A 473 7.88 20.02 8.46
N TYR A 474 7.73 19.11 9.43
CA TYR A 474 8.47 17.86 9.54
C TYR A 474 8.23 16.89 8.35
N PHE A 475 7.18 17.04 7.57
CA PHE A 475 6.98 16.28 6.34
C PHE A 475 8.12 16.48 5.33
N LEU A 476 8.71 17.68 5.27
CA LEU A 476 9.88 17.91 4.43
C LEU A 476 11.09 17.08 4.91
N TYR A 477 11.32 17.03 6.23
CA TYR A 477 12.40 16.20 6.79
C TYR A 477 12.15 14.71 6.48
N LEU A 478 10.93 14.23 6.61
CA LEU A 478 10.61 12.84 6.29
C LEU A 478 10.86 12.51 4.81
N TRP A 479 10.64 13.49 3.91
CA TRP A 479 10.87 13.33 2.48
C TRP A 479 12.35 13.29 2.10
N CYS A 480 13.19 14.16 2.66
CA CYS A 480 14.58 14.36 2.21
C CYS A 480 15.64 14.48 3.31
N GLY A 481 15.25 14.33 4.57
CA GLY A 481 16.17 14.38 5.71
C GLY A 481 17.10 13.16 5.75
N PRO A 482 18.41 13.36 6.06
CA PRO A 482 19.43 12.32 5.90
C PRO A 482 19.20 11.09 6.78
N ASP A 483 18.61 11.26 7.97
CA ASP A 483 18.35 10.18 8.93
C ASP A 483 16.87 9.79 8.99
N SER A 484 16.07 10.26 8.03
CA SER A 484 14.65 9.90 7.95
C SER A 484 14.48 8.41 7.70
N PRO A 485 13.63 7.71 8.47
CA PRO A 485 13.37 6.28 8.25
C PRO A 485 12.70 6.00 6.89
N LEU A 486 12.23 7.03 6.19
CA LEU A 486 11.63 6.93 4.86
C LEU A 486 12.61 7.27 3.73
N PHE A 487 13.77 7.85 4.04
CA PHE A 487 14.76 8.26 3.03
C PHE A 487 16.13 7.63 3.26
N ASP A 488 16.73 7.83 4.44
CA ASP A 488 18.01 7.24 4.92
C ASP A 488 19.13 7.26 3.88
N LYS A 489 19.41 8.47 3.37
CA LYS A 489 20.53 8.77 2.46
C LYS A 489 21.18 10.08 2.88
N SER A 490 22.45 10.25 2.52
CA SER A 490 23.23 11.44 2.89
C SER A 490 22.60 12.76 2.44
N LYS A 491 21.97 12.78 1.29
CA LYS A 491 21.29 13.95 0.69
C LYS A 491 20.31 13.52 -0.42
N MET A 492 19.36 14.40 -0.72
CA MET A 492 18.56 14.31 -1.95
C MET A 492 19.18 15.24 -3.01
N ALA A 493 19.83 14.65 -4.02
CA ALA A 493 20.60 15.37 -5.05
C ALA A 493 19.72 15.92 -6.19
N THR A 494 18.52 16.41 -5.88
CA THR A 494 17.59 16.91 -6.92
C THR A 494 18.08 18.22 -7.53
N PHE A 495 18.59 19.14 -6.73
CA PHE A 495 19.19 20.40 -7.20
C PHE A 495 20.38 20.14 -8.12
N GLU A 496 21.28 19.28 -7.69
CA GLU A 496 22.49 18.94 -8.44
C GLU A 496 22.13 18.35 -9.81
N ARG A 497 21.12 17.48 -9.86
CA ARG A 497 20.67 16.84 -11.12
C ARG A 497 20.05 17.80 -12.12
N TYR A 498 19.55 18.94 -11.67
CA TYR A 498 18.99 19.97 -12.55
C TYR A 498 20.00 21.00 -12.97
N PHE A 499 20.91 21.36 -12.08
CA PHE A 499 21.73 22.56 -12.27
C PHE A 499 23.21 22.29 -12.43
N ILE A 500 23.68 21.06 -12.25
CA ILE A 500 25.12 20.73 -12.32
C ILE A 500 25.33 19.53 -13.23
N ALA A 501 26.21 19.67 -14.22
CA ALA A 501 26.51 18.58 -15.18
C ALA A 501 27.41 17.48 -14.57
N ASP A 502 28.22 17.83 -13.55
CA ASP A 502 29.13 16.88 -12.90
C ASP A 502 28.36 15.83 -12.10
N LYS A 503 28.38 14.59 -12.60
CA LYS A 503 27.67 13.46 -12.01
C LYS A 503 28.17 13.02 -10.63
N GLU A 504 29.37 13.49 -10.21
CA GLU A 504 29.84 13.22 -8.86
C GLU A 504 28.93 13.86 -7.81
N THR A 505 28.42 15.05 -8.10
CA THR A 505 27.49 15.76 -7.21
C THR A 505 26.13 15.05 -7.08
N HIS A 506 25.76 14.20 -8.05
CA HIS A 506 24.51 13.46 -8.09
C HIS A 506 24.48 12.21 -7.20
N LYS A 507 25.63 11.84 -6.59
CA LYS A 507 25.72 10.67 -5.73
C LYS A 507 24.95 10.90 -4.41
N GLU A 508 24.12 9.92 -4.06
CA GLU A 508 23.41 9.85 -2.80
C GLU A 508 23.91 8.62 -2.05
N GLU A 509 24.67 8.82 -0.99
CA GLU A 509 25.13 7.71 -0.16
C GLU A 509 23.99 7.16 0.66
N LYS A 510 23.76 5.86 0.57
CA LYS A 510 22.77 5.15 1.35
C LYS A 510 23.20 5.02 2.82
N GLY A 511 22.22 5.10 3.72
CA GLY A 511 22.42 4.85 5.14
C GLY A 511 22.92 3.42 5.44
N TYR A 512 23.34 3.22 6.66
CA TYR A 512 23.96 1.94 7.06
C TYR A 512 22.99 0.77 7.07
N TYR A 513 21.68 1.01 7.24
CA TYR A 513 20.68 -0.05 7.06
C TYR A 513 20.83 -0.74 5.69
N PHE A 514 20.91 0.03 4.61
CA PHE A 514 21.03 -0.54 3.26
C PHE A 514 22.38 -1.22 3.00
N LYS A 515 23.43 -0.84 3.75
CA LYS A 515 24.77 -1.45 3.64
C LYS A 515 24.86 -2.75 4.44
N LEU A 516 24.15 -2.83 5.58
CA LEU A 516 24.24 -3.94 6.55
C LEU A 516 23.07 -4.92 6.49
N ARG A 517 22.08 -4.68 5.65
CA ARG A 517 20.84 -5.49 5.58
C ARG A 517 21.00 -6.95 5.17
N ASP A 518 22.21 -7.35 4.70
CA ASP A 518 22.55 -8.74 4.43
C ASP A 518 23.17 -9.46 5.64
N ASP A 519 23.53 -8.72 6.71
CA ASP A 519 24.07 -9.29 7.95
C ASP A 519 22.91 -9.79 8.84
N GLU A 520 22.89 -11.10 9.07
CA GLU A 520 21.87 -11.77 9.87
C GLU A 520 21.81 -11.26 11.32
N LYS A 521 22.97 -10.92 11.93
CA LYS A 521 23.02 -10.40 13.30
C LYS A 521 22.42 -9.01 13.43
N VAL A 522 22.64 -8.17 12.43
CA VAL A 522 22.07 -6.82 12.39
C VAL A 522 20.54 -6.90 12.24
N ILE A 523 20.05 -7.79 11.37
CA ILE A 523 18.60 -8.00 11.21
C ILE A 523 17.98 -8.59 12.48
N ASP A 524 18.65 -9.54 13.16
CA ASP A 524 18.20 -10.05 14.46
C ASP A 524 18.14 -8.92 15.51
N HIS A 525 19.16 -8.06 15.57
CA HIS A 525 19.18 -6.94 16.51
C HIS A 525 18.01 -5.96 16.29
N ILE A 526 17.68 -5.66 15.03
CA ILE A 526 16.50 -4.85 14.72
C ILE A 526 15.23 -5.54 15.21
N MET A 527 15.04 -6.83 14.89
CA MET A 527 13.85 -7.58 15.29
C MET A 527 13.70 -7.66 16.82
N ASP A 528 14.81 -7.83 17.53
CA ASP A 528 14.83 -7.83 19.01
C ASP A 528 14.38 -6.48 19.57
N ALA A 529 14.85 -5.37 19.00
CA ALA A 529 14.47 -4.02 19.42
C ALA A 529 12.98 -3.74 19.19
N PHE A 530 12.37 -4.35 18.18
CA PHE A 530 10.93 -4.26 17.95
C PHE A 530 10.12 -5.27 18.80
N GLY A 531 10.79 -6.17 19.49
CA GLY A 531 10.15 -7.13 20.41
C GLY A 531 9.70 -8.43 19.78
N LEU A 532 10.14 -8.74 18.55
CA LEU A 532 9.87 -10.03 17.91
C LEU A 532 10.67 -11.15 18.62
N LYS A 533 10.08 -12.32 18.75
CA LYS A 533 10.68 -13.45 19.48
C LYS A 533 10.64 -14.75 18.67
N GLY A 534 11.56 -15.65 18.98
CA GLY A 534 11.65 -16.98 18.35
C GLY A 534 12.44 -16.96 17.05
N GLU A 535 12.49 -18.09 16.37
CA GLU A 535 13.29 -18.29 15.15
C GLU A 535 12.53 -17.85 13.88
N ASN A 536 11.21 -18.09 13.84
CA ASN A 536 10.37 -17.75 12.68
C ASN A 536 9.90 -16.29 12.79
N ARG A 537 10.82 -15.36 12.53
CA ARG A 537 10.58 -13.93 12.53
C ARG A 537 11.26 -13.29 11.32
N HIS A 538 10.61 -12.34 10.70
CA HIS A 538 11.09 -11.74 9.48
C HIS A 538 10.89 -10.21 9.47
N ILE A 539 11.71 -9.54 8.66
CA ILE A 539 11.46 -8.17 8.20
C ILE A 539 10.99 -8.24 6.75
N ILE A 540 9.95 -7.50 6.43
CA ILE A 540 9.45 -7.35 5.05
C ILE A 540 9.40 -5.86 4.75
N ASN A 541 10.09 -5.42 3.68
CA ASN A 541 10.12 -4.02 3.26
C ASN A 541 10.19 -3.84 1.74
N GLY A 542 10.11 -2.57 1.26
CA GLY A 542 10.15 -2.16 -0.13
C GLY A 542 11.21 -1.10 -0.41
N HIS A 543 10.81 0.01 -1.08
CA HIS A 543 11.53 1.27 -1.30
C HIS A 543 12.73 1.22 -2.28
N VAL A 544 13.54 0.18 -2.27
CA VAL A 544 14.71 0.07 -3.15
C VAL A 544 14.49 -1.08 -4.12
N PRO A 545 14.28 -0.79 -5.41
CA PRO A 545 14.03 -1.82 -6.41
C PRO A 545 15.13 -2.89 -6.44
N VAL A 546 14.70 -4.14 -6.40
CA VAL A 546 15.61 -5.28 -6.51
C VAL A 546 16.05 -5.43 -7.96
N ARG A 547 17.35 -5.27 -8.20
CA ARG A 547 17.95 -5.32 -9.54
C ARG A 547 18.18 -6.75 -10.00
N THR A 548 17.11 -7.49 -10.30
CA THR A 548 17.18 -8.91 -10.68
C THR A 548 18.05 -9.13 -11.92
N LEU A 549 18.03 -8.21 -12.90
CA LEU A 549 18.93 -8.26 -14.07
C LEU A 549 20.43 -8.19 -13.71
N LYS A 550 20.77 -7.66 -12.53
CA LYS A 550 22.13 -7.64 -11.97
C LYS A 550 22.39 -8.78 -10.99
N GLY A 551 21.46 -9.72 -10.86
CA GLY A 551 21.59 -10.89 -9.97
C GLY A 551 21.31 -10.56 -8.49
N GLU A 552 20.67 -9.41 -8.17
CA GLU A 552 20.28 -9.12 -6.79
C GLU A 552 19.15 -10.04 -6.34
N ASN A 553 19.28 -10.63 -5.15
CA ASN A 553 18.27 -11.50 -4.55
C ASN A 553 17.36 -10.68 -3.62
N PRO A 554 16.03 -10.77 -3.75
CA PRO A 554 15.09 -10.15 -2.82
C PRO A 554 15.14 -10.74 -1.41
N ILE A 555 15.60 -11.98 -1.26
CA ILE A 555 15.73 -12.67 0.03
C ILE A 555 17.14 -12.44 0.57
N LYS A 556 17.25 -11.81 1.73
CA LYS A 556 18.50 -11.37 2.37
C LYS A 556 18.62 -11.92 3.79
N ALA A 557 19.79 -11.77 4.39
CA ALA A 557 20.07 -12.18 5.76
C ALA A 557 19.57 -13.62 6.06
N ASN A 558 19.91 -14.57 5.18
CA ASN A 558 19.55 -15.98 5.29
C ASN A 558 18.01 -16.22 5.42
N GLY A 559 17.19 -15.43 4.73
CA GLY A 559 15.72 -15.53 4.76
C GLY A 559 15.02 -14.62 5.77
N LYS A 560 15.77 -13.97 6.67
CA LYS A 560 15.19 -13.11 7.72
C LYS A 560 14.71 -11.74 7.21
N LEU A 561 15.20 -11.29 6.05
CA LEU A 561 14.77 -10.07 5.41
C LEU A 561 14.28 -10.35 3.98
N MET A 562 13.08 -9.87 3.66
CA MET A 562 12.46 -9.96 2.33
C MET A 562 12.22 -8.55 1.79
N VAL A 563 12.95 -8.18 0.73
CA VAL A 563 12.79 -6.90 0.03
C VAL A 563 11.89 -7.14 -1.18
N ILE A 564 10.67 -6.62 -1.16
CA ILE A 564 9.65 -6.95 -2.16
C ILE A 564 9.36 -5.83 -3.16
N ASP A 565 10.23 -4.81 -3.24
CA ASP A 565 10.16 -3.83 -4.34
C ASP A 565 10.66 -4.48 -5.64
N GLY A 566 9.71 -4.92 -6.44
CA GLY A 566 9.95 -5.52 -7.76
C GLY A 566 9.79 -4.52 -8.91
N GLY A 567 9.48 -3.24 -8.61
CA GLY A 567 9.29 -2.21 -9.62
C GLY A 567 7.97 -2.36 -10.39
N PHE A 568 6.82 -2.27 -9.72
CA PHE A 568 5.50 -2.13 -10.39
C PHE A 568 5.52 -0.98 -11.39
N SER A 569 6.20 0.12 -11.06
CA SER A 569 6.35 1.26 -11.95
C SER A 569 7.08 0.88 -13.24
N LYS A 570 6.46 1.18 -14.37
CA LYS A 570 7.04 1.00 -15.72
C LYS A 570 8.41 1.68 -15.87
N ALA A 571 8.68 2.73 -15.07
CA ALA A 571 9.97 3.42 -15.05
C ALA A 571 11.15 2.52 -14.63
N TYR A 572 10.90 1.44 -13.88
CA TYR A 572 11.93 0.53 -13.39
C TYR A 572 12.06 -0.79 -14.15
N HIS A 573 11.14 -1.13 -15.06
CA HIS A 573 11.16 -2.40 -15.77
C HIS A 573 12.49 -2.67 -16.49
N ASN A 574 13.17 -1.62 -16.97
CA ASN A 574 14.48 -1.75 -17.61
C ASN A 574 15.62 -2.08 -16.62
N GLU A 575 15.44 -1.82 -15.32
CA GLU A 575 16.43 -2.11 -14.28
C GLU A 575 16.12 -3.43 -13.56
N THR A 576 14.83 -3.69 -13.30
CA THR A 576 14.38 -4.87 -12.56
C THR A 576 14.13 -6.07 -13.46
N GLY A 577 13.72 -5.86 -14.72
CA GLY A 577 13.33 -6.94 -15.64
C GLY A 577 11.98 -7.60 -15.33
N ILE A 578 11.27 -7.11 -14.33
CA ILE A 578 9.98 -7.61 -13.86
C ILE A 578 9.03 -6.45 -13.59
N ALA A 579 7.76 -6.76 -13.35
CA ALA A 579 6.71 -5.79 -13.05
C ALA A 579 6.12 -5.95 -11.64
N GLY A 580 6.94 -6.26 -10.68
CA GLY A 580 6.57 -6.33 -9.27
C GLY A 580 6.67 -7.71 -8.64
N TYR A 581 6.67 -7.70 -7.32
CA TYR A 581 6.56 -8.89 -6.47
C TYR A 581 5.25 -8.87 -5.70
N THR A 582 4.71 -10.06 -5.44
CA THR A 582 3.80 -10.31 -4.32
C THR A 582 4.44 -11.36 -3.43
N LEU A 583 4.63 -11.06 -2.16
CA LEU A 583 4.95 -12.07 -1.17
C LEU A 583 3.62 -12.62 -0.62
N VAL A 584 3.46 -13.93 -0.64
CA VAL A 584 2.26 -14.63 -0.17
C VAL A 584 2.62 -15.47 1.05
N TYR A 585 1.99 -15.19 2.19
CA TYR A 585 2.14 -15.95 3.41
C TYR A 585 0.89 -16.78 3.68
N HIS A 586 0.96 -18.05 3.46
CA HIS A 586 -0.15 -18.99 3.67
C HIS A 586 0.17 -20.02 4.77
N SER A 587 -0.75 -20.94 5.02
CA SER A 587 -0.61 -21.92 6.11
C SER A 587 0.56 -22.91 5.97
N ARG A 588 1.32 -22.86 4.89
CA ARG A 588 2.52 -23.70 4.63
C ARG A 588 3.82 -22.90 4.58
N GLY A 589 3.79 -21.56 4.73
CA GLY A 589 4.98 -20.71 4.69
C GLY A 589 4.89 -19.60 3.66
N PHE A 590 6.05 -19.09 3.23
CA PHE A 590 6.18 -17.97 2.31
C PHE A 590 6.45 -18.40 0.88
N GLN A 591 5.78 -17.73 -0.06
CA GLN A 591 6.02 -17.82 -1.49
C GLN A 591 6.19 -16.43 -2.07
N LEU A 592 7.26 -16.21 -2.82
CA LEU A 592 7.48 -14.98 -3.58
C LEU A 592 6.98 -15.20 -5.01
N VAL A 593 6.01 -14.40 -5.42
CA VAL A 593 5.44 -14.40 -6.77
C VAL A 593 6.01 -13.21 -7.51
N GLN A 594 6.75 -13.48 -8.58
CA GLN A 594 7.32 -12.50 -9.47
C GLN A 594 6.39 -12.33 -10.67
N HIS A 595 6.00 -11.10 -10.97
CA HIS A 595 5.10 -10.76 -12.07
C HIS A 595 5.87 -10.25 -13.28
N GLU A 596 5.47 -10.72 -14.48
CA GLU A 596 5.88 -10.10 -15.76
C GLU A 596 5.01 -8.85 -16.03
N PRO A 597 5.46 -7.94 -16.93
CA PRO A 597 4.67 -6.76 -17.29
C PRO A 597 3.26 -7.10 -17.75
N PHE A 598 2.29 -6.42 -17.17
CA PHE A 598 0.88 -6.52 -17.56
C PHE A 598 0.60 -5.61 -18.76
N THR A 599 -0.09 -6.12 -19.77
CA THR A 599 -0.40 -5.36 -20.99
C THR A 599 -1.51 -4.35 -20.71
N SER A 600 -2.71 -4.85 -20.47
CA SER A 600 -3.89 -4.05 -20.10
C SER A 600 -5.05 -4.95 -19.61
N ALA A 601 -6.00 -4.34 -18.91
CA ALA A 601 -7.24 -5.02 -18.55
C ALA A 601 -8.05 -5.41 -19.81
N GLU A 602 -8.04 -4.59 -20.85
CA GLU A 602 -8.71 -4.87 -22.12
C GLU A 602 -8.16 -6.12 -22.82
N ASP A 603 -6.84 -6.28 -22.89
CA ASP A 603 -6.20 -7.49 -23.43
C ASP A 603 -6.54 -8.73 -22.59
N ALA A 604 -6.58 -8.60 -21.27
CA ALA A 604 -6.95 -9.68 -20.37
C ALA A 604 -8.40 -10.16 -20.64
N ILE A 605 -9.33 -9.22 -20.82
CA ILE A 605 -10.74 -9.52 -21.07
C ILE A 605 -10.94 -10.10 -22.48
N THR A 606 -10.33 -9.51 -23.51
CA THR A 606 -10.59 -9.86 -24.91
C THR A 606 -9.85 -11.11 -25.36
N ARG A 607 -8.61 -11.29 -24.94
CA ARG A 607 -7.73 -12.39 -25.37
C ARG A 607 -7.52 -13.47 -24.32
N GLY A 608 -8.08 -13.29 -23.11
CA GLY A 608 -7.85 -14.18 -21.98
C GLY A 608 -6.38 -14.20 -21.54
N THR A 609 -5.66 -13.08 -21.76
CA THR A 609 -4.28 -12.94 -21.28
C THR A 609 -4.28 -12.75 -19.77
N ASP A 610 -3.28 -13.32 -19.10
CA ASP A 610 -3.08 -13.16 -17.66
C ASP A 610 -1.64 -12.74 -17.42
N ILE A 611 -1.36 -12.10 -16.29
CA ILE A 611 0.02 -11.84 -15.88
C ILE A 611 0.72 -13.17 -15.74
N LYS A 612 1.80 -13.34 -16.49
CA LYS A 612 2.70 -14.47 -16.26
C LYS A 612 3.43 -14.23 -14.96
N SER A 613 3.40 -15.23 -14.11
CA SER A 613 4.04 -15.14 -12.80
C SER A 613 4.85 -16.40 -12.53
N THR A 614 6.04 -16.18 -11.96
CA THR A 614 6.90 -17.26 -11.47
C THR A 614 6.85 -17.27 -9.96
N THR A 615 6.66 -18.45 -9.36
CA THR A 615 6.59 -18.59 -7.91
C THR A 615 7.84 -19.27 -7.38
N GLN A 616 8.48 -18.63 -6.40
CA GLN A 616 9.60 -19.19 -5.64
C GLN A 616 9.15 -19.49 -4.21
N ILE A 617 9.42 -20.68 -3.71
CA ILE A 617 9.24 -21.01 -2.29
C ILE A 617 10.38 -20.34 -1.53
N VAL A 618 10.04 -19.45 -0.59
CA VAL A 618 11.02 -18.79 0.28
C VAL A 618 11.23 -19.60 1.55
N GLU A 619 10.14 -20.00 2.16
CA GLU A 619 10.13 -20.82 3.37
C GLU A 619 8.97 -21.80 3.34
N MET A 620 9.18 -23.01 3.81
CA MET A 620 8.14 -24.02 3.91
C MET A 620 8.11 -24.62 5.32
N SER A 621 6.97 -24.51 5.97
CA SER A 621 6.76 -25.11 7.28
C SER A 621 6.47 -26.62 7.16
N ASN A 622 7.13 -27.43 7.97
CA ASN A 622 6.88 -28.87 8.06
C ASN A 622 5.46 -29.18 8.54
N ARG A 623 4.90 -28.31 9.37
CA ARG A 623 3.56 -28.38 9.92
C ARG A 623 2.67 -27.31 9.28
N ARG A 624 1.43 -27.64 8.93
CA ARG A 624 0.45 -26.64 8.50
C ARG A 624 0.15 -25.70 9.66
N MET A 625 0.34 -24.40 9.47
CA MET A 625 -0.01 -23.38 10.45
C MET A 625 -1.53 -23.25 10.57
N LEU A 626 -1.99 -23.15 11.80
CA LEU A 626 -3.40 -22.93 12.15
C LEU A 626 -3.63 -21.49 12.59
N VAL A 627 -4.88 -21.09 12.69
CA VAL A 627 -5.26 -19.80 13.30
C VAL A 627 -4.67 -19.69 14.70
N ALA A 628 -4.62 -20.78 15.45
CA ALA A 628 -3.98 -20.84 16.77
C ALA A 628 -2.52 -20.36 16.81
N ASP A 629 -1.80 -20.43 15.69
CA ASP A 629 -0.39 -20.04 15.60
C ASP A 629 -0.21 -18.55 15.21
N THR A 630 -1.31 -17.78 15.05
CA THR A 630 -1.33 -16.40 14.59
C THR A 630 -1.67 -15.40 15.72
N ASP A 631 -1.46 -14.11 15.48
CA ASP A 631 -1.87 -13.02 16.39
C ASP A 631 -3.38 -13.05 16.63
N ILE A 632 -4.18 -13.27 15.57
CA ILE A 632 -5.63 -13.48 15.70
C ILE A 632 -5.92 -14.63 16.65
N GLY A 633 -5.17 -15.73 16.55
CA GLY A 633 -5.31 -16.86 17.45
C GLY A 633 -4.97 -16.54 18.90
N GLN A 634 -4.01 -15.66 19.15
CA GLN A 634 -3.71 -15.16 20.50
C GLN A 634 -4.88 -14.37 21.07
N ASP A 635 -5.47 -13.49 20.27
CA ASP A 635 -6.64 -12.70 20.69
C ASP A 635 -7.87 -13.57 20.92
N LEU A 636 -8.11 -14.60 20.10
CA LEU A 636 -9.16 -15.58 20.34
C LEU A 636 -8.97 -16.35 21.64
N ARG A 637 -7.72 -16.70 22.01
CA ARG A 637 -7.43 -17.35 23.30
C ARG A 637 -7.76 -16.43 24.49
N LYS A 638 -7.41 -15.15 24.42
CA LYS A 638 -7.80 -14.15 25.43
C LYS A 638 -9.30 -14.08 25.58
N GLN A 639 -10.03 -14.00 24.46
CA GLN A 639 -11.49 -14.01 24.47
C GLN A 639 -12.08 -15.29 25.11
N ILE A 640 -11.47 -16.44 24.85
CA ILE A 640 -11.85 -17.71 25.47
C ILE A 640 -11.59 -17.65 26.98
N GLU A 641 -10.45 -17.13 27.42
CA GLU A 641 -10.15 -16.95 28.85
C GLU A 641 -11.16 -16.04 29.52
N ASP A 642 -11.48 -14.88 28.93
CA ASP A 642 -12.49 -13.93 29.42
C ASP A 642 -13.89 -14.58 29.55
N LEU A 643 -14.30 -15.35 28.55
CA LEU A 643 -15.57 -16.08 28.58
C LEU A 643 -15.58 -17.22 29.60
N GLN A 644 -14.45 -17.86 29.86
CA GLN A 644 -14.32 -18.85 30.92
C GLN A 644 -14.45 -18.20 32.32
N GLU A 645 -13.92 -16.99 32.51
CA GLU A 645 -14.11 -16.21 33.73
C GLU A 645 -15.58 -15.81 33.92
N LEU A 646 -16.23 -15.37 32.82
CA LEU A 646 -17.68 -15.09 32.87
C LEU A 646 -18.50 -16.34 33.23
N LEU A 647 -18.19 -17.50 32.65
CA LEU A 647 -18.86 -18.77 33.04
C LEU A 647 -18.65 -19.11 34.53
N TYR A 648 -17.44 -18.86 35.04
CA TYR A 648 -17.16 -19.04 36.44
C TYR A 648 -18.03 -18.12 37.29
N ALA A 649 -18.14 -16.82 36.92
CA ALA A 649 -18.97 -15.83 37.61
C ALA A 649 -20.47 -16.22 37.62
N TYR A 650 -21.01 -16.71 36.52
CA TYR A 650 -22.38 -17.23 36.45
C TYR A 650 -22.59 -18.43 37.40
N ARG A 651 -21.73 -19.45 37.30
CA ARG A 651 -21.83 -20.69 38.05
C ARG A 651 -21.72 -20.52 39.57
N HIS A 652 -21.03 -19.44 40.00
CA HIS A 652 -20.85 -19.14 41.45
C HIS A 652 -21.76 -17.99 41.94
N GLY A 653 -22.67 -17.52 41.07
CA GLY A 653 -23.69 -16.52 41.46
C GLY A 653 -23.15 -15.09 41.62
N TYR A 654 -21.92 -14.79 41.15
CA TYR A 654 -21.39 -13.43 41.16
C TYR A 654 -22.11 -12.53 40.15
N ILE A 655 -22.56 -13.08 39.03
CA ILE A 655 -23.37 -12.43 38.01
C ILE A 655 -24.60 -13.32 37.79
N LYS A 656 -25.79 -12.71 37.63
CA LYS A 656 -27.02 -13.45 37.30
C LYS A 656 -27.18 -13.55 35.78
N GLU A 657 -27.59 -14.72 35.32
CA GLU A 657 -28.00 -14.91 33.95
C GLU A 657 -29.27 -14.09 33.63
N THR A 658 -29.36 -13.61 32.42
CA THR A 658 -30.54 -12.93 31.90
C THR A 658 -30.96 -13.58 30.57
N GLU A 659 -32.25 -13.74 30.37
CA GLU A 659 -32.77 -14.22 29.07
C GLU A 659 -32.79 -13.06 28.08
N ARG A 660 -32.30 -13.28 26.87
CA ARG A 660 -32.57 -12.36 25.75
C ARG A 660 -34.09 -12.36 25.52
N LYS A 661 -34.74 -11.23 25.72
CA LYS A 661 -36.07 -11.05 25.14
C LYS A 661 -36.00 -11.24 23.65
N LYS A 662 -36.58 -12.31 23.13
CA LYS A 662 -36.69 -12.63 21.69
C LYS A 662 -37.41 -11.53 20.94
#